data_0d73e20ecda8880999f51705c4b787e5
#
_entry.id   0d73e20ecda8880999f51705c4b787e5
#
_cell.length_a   1.000
_cell.length_b   1.000
_cell.length_c   1.000
_cell.angle_alpha   90.00
_cell.angle_beta   90.00
_cell.angle_gamma   90.00
#
_symmetry.space_group_name_H-M   'P 1'
#
loop_
_entity.id
_entity.type
_entity.pdbx_description
1 polymer ?
#
loop_
_entity_poly.entity_id
_entity_poly.type
_entity_poly.pdbx_seq_one_letter_code
_entity_poly.pdbx_strand_id
1 'polypeptide(L)'
;MDRFELLGPLPREGTTTVLEASAGTGKTFALAGLVTRYLAETAATLDEMLLITFNRAASRELRERVRGQIVEAVGALQGDAPPSGELVEHLLRGSDAERAQKRSRLRDALANFDAATIATTHEFCGSVLKSLGVAGDNAADVELKESLTDLVTEIVDDRYLANFGRQETDPELTYAEALALALAVVDDPCAQLRPPDPEPGSKAAVRLRFAAEVLEELERRKGRLRAQGFNDLLIRLATALEAADSPARDRMRERWRIVLVDEFQDTDPMQWRVLERAFSRHSALILIGDPKQAIYGFRGGDIHTYLKAAGTADARYTLGVNWRSDRALVESLQTVLRDATLGHADIVVRGTDAHHAGHRLASAPRPAPFRLRVVKRHTLGYDGTAHVPIEALRRHIPDDLAADVAALLASGATFAGRPVVAADIAVIVEHHKDARACRNALAEAGIPAIYTGDTDVFASQAAKDWLCLLEAFDAPQRSGLVRAAACTMFFGETAESLAAEGDALTDRVAGTLREWADHARHRGVAAVFQAAQLAGMGRRVLSQRGGERDLTDLAHIAQLLHEAAHRERLGLPGLRDWLRRQAKAGAGPPEHNRRLDSDAAAVQIMTVFVAKGLQFPIVYLPFAFNRNVRSDDILLYHDDGTRCLYIGGKDGGAQRRTVEGLNRVEAAHDNLRLTYVALTRAQSQVVAWWAPTFDEVNGGLSRLLRGRRPGQSQVPDRCTPRVTDEQAWAVFAQWEAAGGPSVEESVIGARSSLEKPVPVPGFEVRHFHRRIDTTWRRTSYSDLVRGSEAVTVTS
;
A
#
# COMPACT_ATOMS: atom_id res chain seq x y z
N MET A 1 -8.81 29.82 4.65
CA MET A 1 -7.68 29.30 3.85
C MET A 1 -7.95 29.69 2.41
N ASP A 2 -7.03 30.44 1.81
CA ASP A 2 -7.18 30.95 0.46
C ASP A 2 -6.93 29.86 -0.58
N ARG A 3 -7.48 30.02 -1.79
CA ARG A 3 -7.19 29.11 -2.91
C ARG A 3 -5.78 29.36 -3.42
N PHE A 4 -5.06 28.28 -3.68
CA PHE A 4 -3.76 28.36 -4.34
C PHE A 4 -3.95 28.53 -5.84
N GLU A 5 -3.35 29.59 -6.36
CA GLU A 5 -3.29 29.85 -7.79
C GLU A 5 -1.90 29.43 -8.31
N LEU A 6 -1.86 28.36 -9.10
CA LEU A 6 -0.61 27.87 -9.67
C LEU A 6 0.13 28.95 -10.48
N LEU A 7 -0.61 29.87 -11.08
CA LEU A 7 -0.07 30.98 -11.88
C LEU A 7 0.16 32.28 -11.08
N GLY A 8 -0.15 32.24 -9.77
CA GLY A 8 0.12 33.35 -8.84
C GLY A 8 1.59 33.48 -8.46
N PRO A 9 1.93 34.30 -7.47
CA PRO A 9 3.31 34.43 -6.98
C PRO A 9 3.89 33.11 -6.50
N LEU A 10 5.14 32.79 -6.89
CA LEU A 10 5.85 31.62 -6.40
C LEU A 10 6.20 31.76 -4.91
N PRO A 11 6.11 30.69 -4.10
CA PRO A 11 6.62 30.69 -2.72
C PRO A 11 8.09 31.13 -2.66
N ARG A 12 8.43 31.96 -1.67
CA ARG A 12 9.76 32.58 -1.57
C ARG A 12 10.71 31.75 -0.71
N GLU A 13 12.00 31.86 -0.99
CA GLU A 13 13.04 31.34 -0.09
C GLU A 13 12.84 31.94 1.33
N GLY A 14 13.18 31.14 2.33
CA GLY A 14 12.99 31.49 3.73
C GLY A 14 11.57 31.35 4.26
N THR A 15 10.60 30.88 3.43
CA THR A 15 9.21 30.67 3.85
C THR A 15 8.79 29.21 3.76
N THR A 16 7.91 28.82 4.68
CA THR A 16 7.22 27.53 4.66
C THR A 16 5.79 27.71 4.18
N THR A 17 5.43 27.05 3.10
CA THR A 17 4.09 27.11 2.50
C THR A 17 3.43 25.73 2.57
N VAL A 18 2.22 25.66 3.09
CA VAL A 18 1.42 24.44 3.09
C VAL A 18 0.33 24.52 2.02
N LEU A 19 0.31 23.52 1.12
CA LEU A 19 -0.73 23.32 0.13
C LEU A 19 -1.62 22.15 0.55
N GLU A 20 -2.77 22.45 1.14
CA GLU A 20 -3.77 21.43 1.47
C GLU A 20 -4.55 21.08 0.20
N ALA A 21 -4.30 19.88 -0.31
CA ALA A 21 -4.84 19.42 -1.58
C ALA A 21 -5.79 18.24 -1.37
N SER A 22 -7.09 18.49 -1.39
CA SER A 22 -8.12 17.43 -1.28
C SER A 22 -7.98 16.34 -2.35
N ALA A 23 -8.63 15.22 -2.15
CA ALA A 23 -8.59 14.11 -3.10
C ALA A 23 -9.03 14.57 -4.51
N GLY A 24 -8.24 14.21 -5.53
CA GLY A 24 -8.55 14.53 -6.93
C GLY A 24 -8.27 15.98 -7.37
N THR A 25 -7.68 16.82 -6.52
CA THR A 25 -7.43 18.25 -6.88
C THR A 25 -6.12 18.49 -7.63
N GLY A 26 -5.43 17.44 -8.11
CA GLY A 26 -4.27 17.60 -8.99
C GLY A 26 -2.97 17.95 -8.25
N LYS A 27 -2.72 17.40 -7.06
CA LYS A 27 -1.47 17.58 -6.29
C LYS A 27 -0.21 17.47 -7.14
N THR A 28 -0.05 16.33 -7.83
CA THR A 28 1.13 16.04 -8.65
C THR A 28 1.27 16.99 -9.84
N PHE A 29 0.14 17.46 -10.40
CA PHE A 29 0.15 18.47 -11.46
C PHE A 29 0.63 19.82 -10.92
N ALA A 30 0.11 20.25 -9.77
CA ALA A 30 0.53 21.50 -9.14
C ALA A 30 2.02 21.48 -8.79
N LEU A 31 2.53 20.32 -8.32
CA LEU A 31 3.92 20.12 -7.99
C LEU A 31 4.82 20.20 -9.23
N ALA A 32 4.50 19.47 -10.31
CA ALA A 32 5.23 19.56 -11.58
C ALA A 32 5.17 20.97 -12.19
N GLY A 33 4.02 21.63 -12.09
CA GLY A 33 3.84 23.00 -12.53
C GLY A 33 4.70 24.01 -11.75
N LEU A 34 4.78 23.88 -10.42
CA LEU A 34 5.67 24.70 -9.59
C LEU A 34 7.13 24.52 -9.98
N VAL A 35 7.59 23.28 -10.14
CA VAL A 35 8.98 22.98 -10.60
C VAL A 35 9.24 23.64 -11.96
N THR A 36 8.34 23.46 -12.92
CA THR A 36 8.47 24.06 -14.27
C THR A 36 8.52 25.59 -14.21
N ARG A 37 7.71 26.23 -13.35
CA ARG A 37 7.71 27.68 -13.17
C ARG A 37 8.99 28.19 -12.52
N TYR A 38 9.46 27.54 -11.46
CA TYR A 38 10.74 27.91 -10.84
C TYR A 38 11.88 27.88 -11.86
N LEU A 39 11.97 26.82 -12.65
CA LEU A 39 12.98 26.68 -13.71
C LEU A 39 12.84 27.74 -14.81
N ALA A 40 11.63 28.05 -15.25
CA ALA A 40 11.40 28.98 -16.35
C ALA A 40 11.54 30.46 -15.91
N GLU A 41 10.97 30.80 -14.75
CA GLU A 41 10.75 32.17 -14.33
C GLU A 41 11.84 32.72 -13.40
N THR A 42 12.60 31.83 -12.74
CA THR A 42 13.69 32.21 -11.83
C THR A 42 15.07 31.78 -12.36
N ALA A 43 16.13 32.03 -11.59
CA ALA A 43 17.45 31.54 -11.90
C ALA A 43 17.73 30.15 -11.29
N ALA A 44 16.73 29.50 -10.71
CA ALA A 44 16.88 28.21 -10.08
C ALA A 44 17.15 27.09 -11.11
N THR A 45 18.01 26.14 -10.73
CA THR A 45 18.35 24.95 -11.53
C THR A 45 17.79 23.67 -10.87
N LEU A 46 17.73 22.56 -11.62
CA LEU A 46 17.18 21.30 -11.10
C LEU A 46 17.99 20.69 -9.94
N ASP A 47 19.28 20.90 -9.90
CA ASP A 47 20.18 20.43 -8.83
C ASP A 47 20.00 21.23 -7.53
N GLU A 48 19.43 22.46 -7.60
CA GLU A 48 19.05 23.25 -6.44
C GLU A 48 17.66 22.89 -5.90
N MET A 49 16.97 21.93 -6.53
CA MET A 49 15.64 21.46 -6.12
C MET A 49 15.69 20.09 -5.46
N LEU A 50 14.93 19.93 -4.38
CA LEU A 50 14.69 18.66 -3.69
C LEU A 50 13.21 18.34 -3.71
N LEU A 51 12.84 17.22 -4.34
CA LEU A 51 11.50 16.70 -4.37
C LEU A 51 11.44 15.40 -3.54
N ILE A 52 10.67 15.42 -2.48
CA ILE A 52 10.53 14.27 -1.57
C ILE A 52 9.15 13.65 -1.76
N THR A 53 9.12 12.32 -1.85
CA THR A 53 7.88 11.54 -1.98
C THR A 53 7.83 10.41 -0.94
N PHE A 54 6.64 9.86 -0.73
CA PHE A 54 6.43 8.80 0.27
C PHE A 54 7.07 7.45 -0.11
N ASN A 55 7.10 7.09 -1.40
CA ASN A 55 7.63 5.80 -1.84
C ASN A 55 8.32 5.89 -3.22
N ARG A 56 9.10 4.85 -3.58
CA ARG A 56 9.86 4.78 -4.84
C ARG A 56 8.98 4.83 -6.10
N ALA A 57 7.75 4.29 -6.04
CA ALA A 57 6.82 4.33 -7.16
C ALA A 57 6.35 5.77 -7.41
N ALA A 58 6.00 6.50 -6.35
CA ALA A 58 5.65 7.92 -6.43
C ALA A 58 6.82 8.78 -6.92
N SER A 59 8.07 8.49 -6.49
CA SER A 59 9.26 9.19 -6.98
C SER A 59 9.44 9.01 -8.49
N ARG A 60 9.17 7.82 -9.00
CA ARG A 60 9.26 7.49 -10.43
C ARG A 60 8.18 8.20 -11.23
N GLU A 61 6.93 8.13 -10.77
CA GLU A 61 5.80 8.84 -11.39
C GLU A 61 6.02 10.36 -11.41
N LEU A 62 6.47 10.93 -10.29
CA LEU A 62 6.76 12.35 -10.19
C LEU A 62 7.87 12.77 -11.15
N ARG A 63 8.94 11.97 -11.27
CA ARG A 63 10.05 12.19 -12.21
C ARG A 63 9.56 12.23 -13.66
N GLU A 64 8.73 11.27 -14.06
CA GLU A 64 8.15 11.21 -15.39
C GLU A 64 7.24 12.42 -15.65
N ARG A 65 6.42 12.80 -14.68
CA ARG A 65 5.48 13.90 -14.79
C ARG A 65 6.17 15.26 -14.88
N VAL A 66 7.17 15.51 -14.05
CA VAL A 66 8.00 16.73 -14.10
C VAL A 66 8.71 16.83 -15.45
N ARG A 67 9.33 15.74 -15.89
CA ARG A 67 9.99 15.70 -17.20
C ARG A 67 9.02 15.96 -18.35
N GLY A 68 7.85 15.32 -18.33
CA GLY A 68 6.81 15.50 -19.33
C GLY A 68 6.33 16.93 -19.41
N GLN A 69 6.09 17.59 -18.27
CA GLN A 69 5.64 18.99 -18.20
C GLN A 69 6.69 19.96 -18.75
N ILE A 70 7.98 19.71 -18.47
CA ILE A 70 9.08 20.53 -19.01
C ILE A 70 9.20 20.34 -20.53
N VAL A 71 9.10 19.08 -21.05
CA VAL A 71 9.12 18.78 -22.48
C VAL A 71 7.99 19.50 -23.21
N GLU A 72 6.79 19.46 -22.66
CA GLU A 72 5.61 20.15 -23.20
C GLU A 72 5.80 21.67 -23.27
N ALA A 73 6.29 22.25 -22.16
CA ALA A 73 6.57 23.69 -22.11
C ALA A 73 7.65 24.12 -23.13
N VAL A 74 8.71 23.32 -23.29
CA VAL A 74 9.76 23.57 -24.29
C VAL A 74 9.20 23.51 -25.70
N GLY A 75 8.42 22.48 -26.05
CA GLY A 75 7.81 22.32 -27.37
C GLY A 75 6.90 23.49 -27.74
N ALA A 76 6.09 23.96 -26.81
CA ALA A 76 5.23 25.15 -27.02
C ALA A 76 6.05 26.44 -27.18
N LEU A 77 7.11 26.65 -26.38
CA LEU A 77 8.02 27.80 -26.49
C LEU A 77 8.87 27.78 -27.77
N GLN A 78 8.99 26.63 -28.44
CA GLN A 78 9.65 26.46 -29.73
C GLN A 78 8.70 26.70 -30.91
N GLY A 79 7.39 26.61 -30.66
CA GLY A 79 6.37 26.64 -31.71
C GLY A 79 6.15 25.27 -32.38
N ASP A 80 6.73 24.21 -31.86
CA ASP A 80 6.62 22.83 -32.40
C ASP A 80 5.30 22.16 -32.02
N ALA A 81 4.63 22.65 -30.97
CA ALA A 81 3.34 22.14 -30.47
C ALA A 81 2.40 23.29 -30.09
N PRO A 82 1.07 23.13 -30.28
CA PRO A 82 0.11 24.08 -29.77
C PRO A 82 0.16 24.14 -28.24
N PRO A 83 -0.10 25.31 -27.62
CA PRO A 83 -0.14 25.42 -26.16
C PRO A 83 -1.26 24.52 -25.60
N SER A 84 -0.91 23.67 -24.64
CA SER A 84 -1.86 22.83 -23.92
C SER A 84 -1.95 23.26 -22.45
N GLY A 85 -3.05 23.94 -22.11
CA GLY A 85 -3.37 24.34 -20.75
C GLY A 85 -2.76 25.68 -20.29
N GLU A 86 -3.34 26.18 -19.21
CA GLU A 86 -3.09 27.53 -18.67
C GLU A 86 -1.62 27.79 -18.28
N LEU A 87 -0.92 26.76 -17.80
CA LEU A 87 0.50 26.88 -17.42
C LEU A 87 1.38 27.21 -18.64
N VAL A 88 1.18 26.49 -19.74
CA VAL A 88 1.94 26.70 -20.96
C VAL A 88 1.61 28.03 -21.57
N GLU A 89 0.33 28.42 -21.60
CA GLU A 89 -0.11 29.76 -22.03
C GLU A 89 0.51 30.89 -21.19
N HIS A 90 0.63 30.67 -19.85
CA HIS A 90 1.30 31.61 -18.97
C HIS A 90 2.78 31.77 -19.31
N LEU A 91 3.48 30.68 -19.59
CA LEU A 91 4.91 30.70 -19.94
C LEU A 91 5.18 31.37 -21.29
N LEU A 92 4.21 31.35 -22.21
CA LEU A 92 4.26 32.04 -23.52
C LEU A 92 4.05 33.55 -23.41
N ARG A 93 3.61 34.06 -22.27
CA ARG A 93 3.46 35.52 -22.06
C ARG A 93 4.83 36.19 -21.92
N GLY A 94 4.88 37.46 -22.38
CA GLY A 94 6.09 38.27 -22.33
C GLY A 94 6.72 38.49 -23.71
N SER A 95 7.84 39.18 -23.71
CA SER A 95 8.63 39.53 -24.92
C SER A 95 9.31 38.28 -25.51
N ASP A 96 9.75 38.39 -26.77
CA ASP A 96 10.52 37.30 -27.43
C ASP A 96 11.81 36.99 -26.68
N ALA A 97 12.44 37.96 -26.07
CA ALA A 97 13.64 37.79 -25.25
C ALA A 97 13.32 36.98 -23.99
N GLU A 98 12.26 37.28 -23.28
CA GLU A 98 11.83 36.53 -22.08
C GLU A 98 11.42 35.10 -22.44
N ARG A 99 10.71 34.88 -23.55
CA ARG A 99 10.36 33.54 -24.02
C ARG A 99 11.59 32.72 -24.41
N ALA A 100 12.57 33.36 -25.08
CA ALA A 100 13.84 32.73 -25.41
C ALA A 100 14.64 32.35 -24.17
N GLN A 101 14.62 33.17 -23.13
CA GLN A 101 15.28 32.91 -21.85
C GLN A 101 14.60 31.75 -21.12
N LYS A 102 13.26 31.74 -20.99
CA LYS A 102 12.50 30.63 -20.40
C LYS A 102 12.78 29.32 -21.13
N ARG A 103 12.77 29.35 -22.46
CA ARG A 103 13.09 28.19 -23.30
C ARG A 103 14.52 27.67 -23.05
N SER A 104 15.51 28.55 -23.00
CA SER A 104 16.89 28.14 -22.71
C SER A 104 17.00 27.43 -21.37
N ARG A 105 16.47 28.03 -20.29
CA ARG A 105 16.51 27.47 -18.94
C ARG A 105 15.85 26.08 -18.87
N LEU A 106 14.68 25.92 -19.50
CA LEU A 106 13.97 24.65 -19.52
C LEU A 106 14.71 23.58 -20.36
N ARG A 107 15.38 23.96 -21.46
CA ARG A 107 16.23 23.06 -22.23
C ARG A 107 17.46 22.61 -21.45
N ASP A 108 18.10 23.55 -20.74
CA ASP A 108 19.24 23.26 -19.88
C ASP A 108 18.83 22.32 -18.74
N ALA A 109 17.62 22.52 -18.17
CA ALA A 109 17.05 21.61 -17.17
C ALA A 109 16.78 20.21 -17.73
N LEU A 110 16.30 20.08 -18.97
CA LEU A 110 16.11 18.76 -19.62
C LEU A 110 17.47 18.09 -19.92
N ALA A 111 18.47 18.84 -20.35
CA ALA A 111 19.80 18.29 -20.62
C ALA A 111 20.45 17.76 -19.35
N ASN A 112 20.18 18.37 -18.20
CA ASN A 112 20.71 18.02 -16.90
C ASN A 112 19.67 17.32 -15.99
N PHE A 113 18.67 16.69 -16.56
CA PHE A 113 17.53 16.15 -15.79
C PHE A 113 17.94 15.09 -14.75
N ASP A 114 19.02 14.36 -15.01
CA ASP A 114 19.56 13.34 -14.09
C ASP A 114 20.16 13.95 -12.81
N ALA A 115 20.47 15.26 -12.80
CA ALA A 115 20.91 15.96 -11.60
C ALA A 115 19.77 16.28 -10.61
N ALA A 116 18.50 16.13 -11.03
CA ALA A 116 17.32 16.34 -10.18
C ALA A 116 17.31 15.39 -8.98
N THR A 117 17.20 15.93 -7.78
CA THR A 117 17.03 15.13 -6.56
C THR A 117 15.54 14.86 -6.33
N ILE A 118 15.04 13.74 -6.89
CA ILE A 118 13.66 13.25 -6.69
C ILE A 118 13.77 11.89 -6.02
N ALA A 119 13.47 11.81 -4.72
CA ALA A 119 13.77 10.66 -3.89
C ALA A 119 12.74 10.46 -2.76
N THR A 120 12.75 9.29 -2.16
CA THR A 120 12.08 9.08 -0.87
C THR A 120 12.88 9.74 0.26
N THR A 121 12.24 10.01 1.40
CA THR A 121 12.92 10.60 2.56
C THR A 121 14.15 9.78 2.97
N HIS A 122 14.06 8.47 2.98
CA HIS A 122 15.19 7.59 3.35
C HIS A 122 16.33 7.61 2.33
N GLU A 123 16.03 7.57 1.03
CA GLU A 123 17.03 7.70 -0.04
C GLU A 123 17.76 9.04 0.04
N PHE A 124 17.00 10.12 0.28
CA PHE A 124 17.54 11.45 0.51
C PHE A 124 18.48 11.47 1.72
N CYS A 125 18.03 11.00 2.90
CA CYS A 125 18.87 10.96 4.11
C CYS A 125 20.15 10.14 3.91
N GLY A 126 20.05 8.98 3.27
CA GLY A 126 21.20 8.14 2.92
C GLY A 126 22.19 8.84 1.99
N SER A 127 21.68 9.59 1.00
CA SER A 127 22.51 10.38 0.08
C SER A 127 23.27 11.51 0.79
N VAL A 128 22.58 12.23 1.68
CA VAL A 128 23.18 13.30 2.50
C VAL A 128 24.29 12.72 3.39
N LEU A 129 23.99 11.68 4.17
CA LEU A 129 24.95 11.05 5.06
C LEU A 129 26.19 10.52 4.31
N LYS A 130 26.00 9.92 3.13
CA LYS A 130 27.13 9.50 2.27
C LYS A 130 27.99 10.68 1.82
N SER A 131 27.37 11.81 1.48
CA SER A 131 28.12 13.01 1.05
C SER A 131 28.92 13.68 2.16
N LEU A 132 28.55 13.46 3.43
CA LEU A 132 29.24 13.99 4.61
C LEU A 132 30.52 13.20 4.92
N GLY A 133 30.64 11.97 4.46
CA GLY A 133 31.82 11.12 4.72
C GLY A 133 32.09 10.97 6.22
N VAL A 134 33.33 11.23 6.63
CA VAL A 134 33.80 11.14 8.04
C VAL A 134 33.05 12.09 8.98
N ALA A 135 32.66 13.28 8.49
CA ALA A 135 31.86 14.22 9.28
C ALA A 135 30.42 13.71 9.61
N GLY A 136 29.95 12.68 8.90
CA GLY A 136 28.67 12.01 9.17
C GLY A 136 28.79 10.75 10.02
N ASP A 137 29.95 10.49 10.63
CA ASP A 137 30.25 9.25 11.38
C ASP A 137 29.95 7.97 10.54
N ASN A 138 30.13 8.06 9.23
CA ASN A 138 29.94 6.95 8.31
C ASN A 138 31.22 6.08 8.28
N ALA A 139 31.17 4.94 8.98
CA ALA A 139 32.09 3.84 8.65
C ALA A 139 31.78 3.40 7.20
N ALA A 140 32.82 3.33 6.37
CA ALA A 140 32.68 3.09 4.91
C ALA A 140 31.99 1.77 4.52
N ASP A 141 31.81 0.84 5.47
CA ASP A 141 31.32 -0.53 5.25
C ASP A 141 30.06 -0.86 6.08
N VAL A 142 29.09 0.06 6.18
CA VAL A 142 27.83 -0.23 6.90
C VAL A 142 26.79 -0.78 5.93
N GLU A 143 26.29 -1.99 6.21
CA GLU A 143 25.23 -2.64 5.44
C GLU A 143 23.87 -2.09 5.85
N LEU A 144 23.14 -1.52 4.88
CA LEU A 144 21.73 -1.12 5.09
C LEU A 144 20.84 -2.34 4.95
N LYS A 145 20.19 -2.74 6.04
CA LYS A 145 19.22 -3.83 6.07
C LYS A 145 17.80 -3.30 5.86
N GLU A 146 17.07 -3.92 4.96
CA GLU A 146 15.66 -3.58 4.70
C GLU A 146 14.74 -3.90 5.88
N SER A 147 15.09 -4.95 6.65
CA SER A 147 14.38 -5.33 7.87
C SER A 147 15.36 -5.75 8.95
N LEU A 148 15.09 -5.36 10.18
CA LEU A 148 15.81 -5.79 11.37
C LEU A 148 15.09 -6.94 12.09
N THR A 149 13.97 -7.45 11.57
CA THR A 149 13.11 -8.45 12.22
C THR A 149 13.87 -9.71 12.63
N ASP A 150 14.74 -10.24 11.77
CA ASP A 150 15.53 -11.44 12.10
C ASP A 150 16.50 -11.17 13.25
N LEU A 151 17.18 -10.02 13.21
CA LEU A 151 18.10 -9.60 14.28
C LEU A 151 17.36 -9.38 15.60
N VAL A 152 16.18 -8.75 15.56
CA VAL A 152 15.33 -8.56 16.74
C VAL A 152 14.86 -9.91 17.29
N THR A 153 14.48 -10.84 16.42
CA THR A 153 14.07 -12.19 16.83
C THR A 153 15.20 -12.94 17.54
N GLU A 154 16.43 -12.92 17.00
CA GLU A 154 17.60 -13.50 17.65
C GLU A 154 17.88 -12.87 19.03
N ILE A 155 17.74 -11.55 19.14
CA ILE A 155 17.91 -10.86 20.42
C ILE A 155 16.84 -11.28 21.42
N VAL A 156 15.59 -11.40 20.98
CA VAL A 156 14.48 -11.84 21.83
C VAL A 156 14.72 -13.27 22.28
N ASP A 157 15.16 -14.19 21.41
CA ASP A 157 15.49 -15.56 21.78
C ASP A 157 16.53 -15.59 22.93
N ASP A 158 17.64 -14.88 22.76
CA ASP A 158 18.71 -14.83 23.74
C ASP A 158 18.25 -14.20 25.08
N ARG A 159 17.58 -13.04 25.01
CA ARG A 159 17.13 -12.32 26.21
C ARG A 159 15.99 -13.03 26.93
N TYR A 160 15.09 -13.65 26.18
CA TYR A 160 13.98 -14.42 26.75
C TYR A 160 14.50 -15.65 27.52
N LEU A 161 15.42 -16.42 26.94
CA LEU A 161 16.07 -17.54 27.62
C LEU A 161 16.89 -17.09 28.85
N ALA A 162 17.61 -15.99 28.76
CA ALA A 162 18.37 -15.44 29.86
C ALA A 162 17.48 -15.02 31.06
N ASN A 163 16.35 -14.38 30.78
CA ASN A 163 15.44 -13.85 31.80
C ASN A 163 14.48 -14.90 32.37
N PHE A 164 13.98 -15.82 31.54
CA PHE A 164 12.88 -16.72 31.88
C PHE A 164 13.21 -18.22 31.77
N GLY A 165 14.30 -18.58 31.10
CA GLY A 165 14.62 -19.99 30.79
C GLY A 165 14.94 -20.87 32.02
N ARG A 166 15.14 -20.29 33.20
CA ARG A 166 15.43 -21.02 34.46
C ARG A 166 14.25 -20.98 35.45
N GLN A 167 13.13 -20.36 35.08
CA GLN A 167 11.96 -20.25 35.96
C GLN A 167 11.18 -21.58 35.95
N GLU A 168 10.81 -22.08 37.13
CA GLU A 168 9.98 -23.28 37.29
C GLU A 168 8.47 -22.97 37.11
N THR A 169 8.09 -21.70 37.14
CA THR A 169 6.71 -21.23 36.97
C THR A 169 6.53 -20.60 35.57
N ASP A 170 5.29 -20.55 35.12
CA ASP A 170 4.96 -19.86 33.88
C ASP A 170 5.46 -18.40 33.92
N PRO A 171 6.17 -17.94 32.88
CA PRO A 171 6.72 -16.59 32.85
C PRO A 171 5.62 -15.54 32.79
N GLU A 172 5.79 -14.42 33.49
CA GLU A 172 4.85 -13.28 33.46
C GLU A 172 4.72 -12.65 32.06
N LEU A 173 5.71 -12.84 31.21
CA LEU A 173 5.75 -12.43 29.80
C LEU A 173 5.94 -13.67 28.93
N THR A 174 4.96 -14.03 28.14
CA THR A 174 5.10 -15.14 27.19
C THR A 174 6.04 -14.78 26.04
N TYR A 175 6.65 -15.78 25.40
CA TYR A 175 7.54 -15.54 24.25
C TYR A 175 6.86 -14.75 23.11
N ALA A 176 5.60 -15.05 22.81
CA ALA A 176 4.83 -14.34 21.78
C ALA A 176 4.60 -12.86 22.15
N GLU A 177 4.29 -12.58 23.42
CA GLU A 177 4.17 -11.19 23.93
C GLU A 177 5.53 -10.48 23.89
N ALA A 178 6.62 -11.16 24.26
CA ALA A 178 7.98 -10.61 24.25
C ALA A 178 8.43 -10.23 22.83
N LEU A 179 8.19 -11.10 21.85
CA LEU A 179 8.51 -10.84 20.43
C LEU A 179 7.66 -9.68 19.87
N ALA A 180 6.35 -9.69 20.14
CA ALA A 180 5.46 -8.61 19.71
C ALA A 180 5.85 -7.25 20.32
N LEU A 181 6.23 -7.25 21.61
CA LEU A 181 6.73 -6.08 22.31
C LEU A 181 8.03 -5.56 21.71
N ALA A 182 9.00 -6.43 21.47
CA ALA A 182 10.29 -6.07 20.90
C ALA A 182 10.13 -5.45 19.50
N LEU A 183 9.35 -6.08 18.64
CA LEU A 183 9.07 -5.54 17.30
C LEU A 183 8.38 -4.18 17.37
N ALA A 184 7.37 -4.02 18.23
CA ALA A 184 6.63 -2.76 18.35
C ALA A 184 7.52 -1.58 18.81
N VAL A 185 8.45 -1.81 19.75
CA VAL A 185 9.34 -0.74 20.24
C VAL A 185 10.48 -0.40 19.27
N VAL A 186 10.90 -1.37 18.45
CA VAL A 186 11.93 -1.16 17.42
C VAL A 186 11.34 -0.46 16.19
N ASP A 187 10.09 -0.78 15.83
CA ASP A 187 9.42 -0.19 14.67
C ASP A 187 9.02 1.27 14.89
N ASP A 188 8.80 1.69 16.14
CA ASP A 188 8.42 3.07 16.47
C ASP A 188 9.39 3.74 17.47
N PRO A 189 10.60 4.10 17.02
CA PRO A 189 11.62 4.71 17.87
C PRO A 189 11.27 6.13 18.34
N CYS A 190 10.24 6.75 17.76
CA CYS A 190 9.79 8.09 18.14
C CYS A 190 8.78 8.07 19.29
N ALA A 191 8.17 6.93 19.58
CA ALA A 191 7.15 6.82 20.62
C ALA A 191 7.77 6.75 22.01
N GLN A 192 7.19 7.50 22.95
CA GLN A 192 7.54 7.39 24.35
C GLN A 192 6.91 6.14 24.96
N LEU A 193 7.74 5.29 25.57
CA LEU A 193 7.23 4.08 26.23
C LEU A 193 6.44 4.43 27.50
N ARG A 194 5.29 3.81 27.64
CA ARG A 194 4.37 4.00 28.79
C ARG A 194 3.99 2.66 29.43
N PRO A 195 3.78 2.58 30.73
CA PRO A 195 3.93 3.66 31.74
C PRO A 195 5.39 4.02 31.97
N PRO A 196 5.74 5.29 32.35
CA PRO A 196 7.13 5.68 32.55
C PRO A 196 7.71 5.06 33.85
N ASP A 197 6.92 5.00 34.92
CA ASP A 197 7.29 4.51 36.24
C ASP A 197 6.30 3.41 36.70
N PRO A 198 6.41 2.17 36.16
CA PRO A 198 5.53 1.10 36.58
C PRO A 198 5.84 0.62 38.00
N GLU A 199 4.83 0.10 38.66
CA GLU A 199 4.99 -0.50 39.99
C GLU A 199 6.06 -1.61 39.97
N PRO A 200 7.06 -1.59 40.90
CA PRO A 200 8.09 -2.62 40.96
C PRO A 200 7.48 -4.03 41.09
N GLY A 201 7.94 -4.98 40.29
CA GLY A 201 7.42 -6.34 40.23
C GLY A 201 6.11 -6.52 39.46
N SER A 202 5.54 -5.47 38.91
CA SER A 202 4.37 -5.60 38.02
C SER A 202 4.73 -6.12 36.65
N LYS A 203 3.76 -6.72 35.92
CA LYS A 203 3.92 -7.11 34.52
C LYS A 203 4.38 -5.94 33.65
N ALA A 204 3.93 -4.73 33.91
CA ALA A 204 4.36 -3.53 33.22
C ALA A 204 5.86 -3.23 33.42
N ALA A 205 6.36 -3.41 34.65
CA ALA A 205 7.79 -3.24 34.94
C ALA A 205 8.66 -4.29 34.23
N VAL A 206 8.21 -5.53 34.22
CA VAL A 206 8.89 -6.61 33.49
C VAL A 206 8.97 -6.30 31.98
N ARG A 207 7.86 -5.87 31.37
CA ARG A 207 7.78 -5.52 29.95
C ARG A 207 8.67 -4.32 29.60
N LEU A 208 8.65 -3.27 30.43
CA LEU A 208 9.49 -2.07 30.21
C LEU A 208 10.98 -2.41 30.27
N ARG A 209 11.38 -3.20 31.30
CA ARG A 209 12.77 -3.68 31.44
C ARG A 209 13.18 -4.52 30.23
N PHE A 210 12.36 -5.50 29.82
CA PHE A 210 12.64 -6.34 28.68
C PHE A 210 12.78 -5.53 27.37
N ALA A 211 11.88 -4.55 27.15
CA ALA A 211 11.97 -3.65 26.01
C ALA A 211 13.28 -2.86 25.99
N ALA A 212 13.70 -2.32 27.16
CA ALA A 212 14.95 -1.59 27.29
C ALA A 212 16.18 -2.49 27.00
N GLU A 213 16.19 -3.71 27.53
CA GLU A 213 17.26 -4.69 27.26
C GLU A 213 17.36 -5.07 25.78
N VAL A 214 16.23 -5.20 25.08
CA VAL A 214 16.19 -5.49 23.64
C VAL A 214 16.75 -4.32 22.83
N LEU A 215 16.35 -3.09 23.16
CA LEU A 215 16.83 -1.89 22.46
C LEU A 215 18.35 -1.70 22.66
N GLU A 216 18.85 -1.88 23.88
CA GLU A 216 20.29 -1.78 24.18
C GLU A 216 21.10 -2.85 23.42
N GLU A 217 20.63 -4.10 23.46
CA GLU A 217 21.28 -5.20 22.74
C GLU A 217 21.24 -5.02 21.24
N LEU A 218 20.14 -4.46 20.70
CA LEU A 218 20.00 -4.16 19.27
C LEU A 218 21.07 -3.17 18.83
N GLU A 219 21.26 -2.06 19.56
CA GLU A 219 22.29 -1.07 19.24
C GLU A 219 23.70 -1.70 19.30
N ARG A 220 23.97 -2.53 20.31
CA ARG A 220 25.24 -3.23 20.46
C ARG A 220 25.52 -4.19 19.28
N ARG A 221 24.50 -4.96 18.84
CA ARG A 221 24.63 -5.88 17.69
C ARG A 221 24.75 -5.14 16.37
N LYS A 222 23.97 -4.09 16.16
CA LYS A 222 24.10 -3.21 14.98
C LYS A 222 25.53 -2.67 14.84
N GLY A 223 26.11 -2.19 15.94
CA GLY A 223 27.50 -1.72 15.96
C GLY A 223 28.50 -2.81 15.57
N ARG A 224 28.37 -4.04 16.13
CA ARG A 224 29.26 -5.17 15.82
C ARG A 224 29.11 -5.69 14.38
N LEU A 225 27.89 -5.77 13.88
CA LEU A 225 27.58 -6.27 12.55
C LEU A 225 27.75 -5.20 11.47
N ARG A 226 28.02 -3.95 11.86
CA ARG A 226 28.02 -2.79 10.97
C ARG A 226 26.73 -2.73 10.13
N ALA A 227 25.59 -3.03 10.77
CA ALA A 227 24.27 -3.04 10.14
C ALA A 227 23.44 -1.84 10.58
N GLN A 228 22.64 -1.28 9.69
CA GLN A 228 21.73 -0.17 9.96
C GLN A 228 20.37 -0.45 9.35
N GLY A 229 19.31 -0.05 10.04
CA GLY A 229 17.95 0.01 9.48
C GLY A 229 17.66 1.38 8.86
N PHE A 230 16.51 1.50 8.21
CA PHE A 230 16.09 2.77 7.60
C PHE A 230 15.87 3.89 8.63
N ASN A 231 15.33 3.57 9.80
CA ASN A 231 15.13 4.56 10.87
C ASN A 231 16.45 5.11 11.42
N ASP A 232 17.53 4.30 11.40
CA ASP A 232 18.84 4.75 11.87
C ASP A 232 19.39 5.89 11.01
N LEU A 233 19.12 5.87 9.69
CA LEU A 233 19.53 6.96 8.79
C LEU A 233 18.87 8.29 9.18
N LEU A 234 17.57 8.23 9.50
CA LEU A 234 16.80 9.42 9.93
C LEU A 234 17.31 9.95 11.26
N ILE A 235 17.49 9.08 12.26
CA ILE A 235 17.99 9.44 13.60
C ILE A 235 19.37 10.07 13.50
N ARG A 236 20.28 9.46 12.77
CA ARG A 236 21.66 9.97 12.59
C ARG A 236 21.66 11.32 11.91
N LEU A 237 20.89 11.51 10.83
CA LEU A 237 20.82 12.81 10.16
C LEU A 237 20.18 13.85 11.08
N ALA A 238 19.08 13.52 11.76
CA ALA A 238 18.45 14.43 12.71
C ALA A 238 19.42 14.87 13.82
N THR A 239 20.23 13.95 14.34
CA THR A 239 21.26 14.25 15.34
C THR A 239 22.37 15.13 14.77
N ALA A 240 22.85 14.83 13.55
CA ALA A 240 23.85 15.64 12.87
C ALA A 240 23.39 17.09 12.59
N LEU A 241 22.06 17.29 12.48
CA LEU A 241 21.45 18.61 12.29
C LEU A 241 21.20 19.38 13.60
N GLU A 242 21.45 18.77 14.77
CA GLU A 242 21.22 19.42 16.09
C GLU A 242 22.30 20.44 16.44
N ALA A 243 23.54 20.19 16.04
CA ALA A 243 24.65 21.08 16.34
C ALA A 243 24.43 22.48 15.76
N ALA A 244 24.79 23.52 16.49
CA ALA A 244 24.65 24.91 16.05
C ALA A 244 25.46 25.20 14.78
N ASP A 245 26.62 24.54 14.63
CA ASP A 245 27.59 24.62 13.53
C ASP A 245 27.56 23.36 12.63
N SER A 246 26.40 22.80 12.36
CA SER A 246 26.24 21.56 11.61
C SER A 246 26.69 21.68 10.15
N PRO A 247 27.79 21.03 9.74
CA PRO A 247 28.22 21.01 8.32
C PRO A 247 27.21 20.34 7.40
N ALA A 248 26.40 19.41 7.95
CA ALA A 248 25.32 18.76 7.22
C ALA A 248 24.25 19.76 6.82
N ARG A 249 23.82 20.60 7.78
CA ARG A 249 22.82 21.60 7.56
C ARG A 249 23.25 22.64 6.54
N ASP A 250 24.47 23.11 6.63
CA ASP A 250 25.00 24.16 5.74
C ASP A 250 25.09 23.63 4.30
N ARG A 251 25.62 22.42 4.09
CA ARG A 251 25.63 21.77 2.76
C ARG A 251 24.25 21.53 2.17
N MET A 252 23.30 21.15 3.02
CA MET A 252 21.92 20.95 2.56
C MET A 252 21.28 22.25 2.11
N ARG A 253 21.50 23.35 2.82
CA ARG A 253 21.02 24.69 2.50
C ARG A 253 21.67 25.29 1.27
N GLU A 254 22.97 25.11 1.11
CA GLU A 254 23.68 25.53 -0.09
C GLU A 254 23.21 24.80 -1.35
N ARG A 255 22.91 23.53 -1.21
CA ARG A 255 22.52 22.68 -2.34
C ARG A 255 21.04 22.85 -2.71
N TRP A 256 20.12 22.90 -1.75
CA TRP A 256 18.69 22.87 -2.02
C TRP A 256 18.00 24.14 -1.53
N ARG A 257 17.77 25.04 -2.47
CA ARG A 257 17.06 26.32 -2.23
C ARG A 257 15.55 26.15 -2.28
N ILE A 258 15.05 25.14 -3.04
CA ILE A 258 13.64 24.86 -3.25
C ILE A 258 13.37 23.41 -2.85
N VAL A 259 12.52 23.21 -1.86
CA VAL A 259 12.21 21.90 -1.31
C VAL A 259 10.71 21.66 -1.36
N LEU A 260 10.27 20.62 -2.09
CA LEU A 260 8.89 20.24 -2.22
C LEU A 260 8.70 18.85 -1.62
N VAL A 261 7.74 18.72 -0.70
CA VAL A 261 7.44 17.46 -0.01
C VAL A 261 6.02 17.04 -0.36
N ASP A 262 5.89 15.94 -1.09
CA ASP A 262 4.59 15.36 -1.48
C ASP A 262 4.09 14.39 -0.40
N GLU A 263 2.77 14.23 -0.31
CA GLU A 263 2.07 13.38 0.66
C GLU A 263 2.52 13.66 2.11
N PHE A 264 2.75 14.93 2.45
CA PHE A 264 3.31 15.36 3.74
C PHE A 264 2.49 14.89 4.95
N GLN A 265 1.20 14.60 4.82
CA GLN A 265 0.36 14.05 5.89
C GLN A 265 0.78 12.64 6.37
N ASP A 266 1.64 11.94 5.62
CA ASP A 266 2.17 10.63 6.00
C ASP A 266 3.59 10.70 6.59
N THR A 267 4.10 11.91 6.84
CA THR A 267 5.42 12.17 7.42
C THR A 267 5.42 11.81 8.91
N ASP A 268 6.47 11.13 9.36
CA ASP A 268 6.71 10.84 10.78
C ASP A 268 7.42 12.01 11.51
N PRO A 269 7.42 12.04 12.86
CA PRO A 269 8.05 13.11 13.62
C PRO A 269 9.55 13.28 13.36
N MET A 270 10.28 12.19 13.05
CA MET A 270 11.72 12.25 12.79
C MET A 270 12.01 12.83 11.41
N GLN A 271 11.24 12.42 10.41
CA GLN A 271 11.32 12.99 9.06
C GLN A 271 11.06 14.50 9.08
N TRP A 272 10.02 14.93 9.81
CA TRP A 272 9.73 16.36 9.97
C TRP A 272 10.89 17.09 10.65
N ARG A 273 11.46 16.54 11.73
CA ARG A 273 12.60 17.12 12.43
C ARG A 273 13.79 17.37 11.51
N VAL A 274 14.07 16.43 10.61
CA VAL A 274 15.13 16.58 9.59
C VAL A 274 14.80 17.75 8.65
N LEU A 275 13.60 17.78 8.08
CA LEU A 275 13.18 18.81 7.12
C LEU A 275 13.12 20.20 7.76
N GLU A 276 12.53 20.32 8.94
CA GLU A 276 12.40 21.56 9.67
C GLU A 276 13.76 22.17 10.01
N ARG A 277 14.68 21.38 10.53
CA ARG A 277 16.03 21.83 10.92
C ARG A 277 16.90 22.21 9.73
N ALA A 278 16.79 21.43 8.63
CA ALA A 278 17.56 21.68 7.45
C ALA A 278 17.07 22.93 6.71
N PHE A 279 15.77 23.07 6.46
CA PHE A 279 15.25 23.95 5.42
C PHE A 279 14.36 25.10 5.92
N SER A 280 13.73 24.96 7.10
CA SER A 280 12.85 26.02 7.61
C SER A 280 13.60 27.37 7.72
N ARG A 281 12.96 28.45 7.26
CA ARG A 281 13.50 29.82 7.22
C ARG A 281 14.75 30.04 6.34
N HIS A 282 15.11 29.06 5.49
CA HIS A 282 16.22 29.19 4.53
C HIS A 282 15.78 28.90 3.10
N SER A 283 15.19 27.75 2.88
CA SER A 283 14.72 27.34 1.55
C SER A 283 13.27 27.76 1.34
N ALA A 284 12.78 27.77 0.10
CA ALA A 284 11.36 27.73 -0.19
C ALA A 284 10.84 26.33 0.13
N LEU A 285 10.30 26.14 1.34
CA LEU A 285 9.80 24.85 1.80
C LEU A 285 8.31 24.72 1.52
N ILE A 286 7.93 23.85 0.61
CA ILE A 286 6.56 23.64 0.15
C ILE A 286 6.10 22.27 0.56
N LEU A 287 5.15 22.21 1.49
CA LEU A 287 4.56 21.00 2.04
C LEU A 287 3.21 20.75 1.38
N ILE A 288 3.12 19.68 0.58
CA ILE A 288 1.90 19.34 -0.16
C ILE A 288 1.29 18.10 0.46
N GLY A 289 0.03 18.18 0.88
CA GLY A 289 -0.62 17.05 1.54
C GLY A 289 -2.12 17.23 1.72
N ASP A 290 -2.76 16.16 2.19
CA ASP A 290 -4.18 16.15 2.54
C ASP A 290 -4.36 15.45 3.90
N PRO A 291 -4.57 16.21 5.01
CA PRO A 291 -4.73 15.60 6.33
C PRO A 291 -5.92 14.63 6.42
N LYS A 292 -6.91 14.79 5.54
CA LYS A 292 -8.05 13.88 5.40
C LYS A 292 -7.67 12.52 4.82
N GLN A 293 -6.48 12.40 4.19
CA GLN A 293 -5.91 11.18 3.65
C GLN A 293 -4.76 10.59 4.50
N ALA A 294 -4.55 11.09 5.72
CA ALA A 294 -3.60 10.52 6.68
C ALA A 294 -4.13 9.19 7.22
N ILE A 295 -3.69 8.08 6.63
CA ILE A 295 -4.16 6.73 6.97
C ILE A 295 -3.00 5.75 7.25
N TYR A 296 -1.76 6.21 7.26
CA TYR A 296 -0.57 5.37 7.49
C TYR A 296 0.03 5.53 8.91
N GLY A 297 -0.81 5.81 9.93
CA GLY A 297 -0.38 5.89 11.33
C GLY A 297 0.36 4.63 11.81
N PHE A 298 -0.05 3.45 11.34
CA PHE A 298 0.60 2.16 11.62
C PHE A 298 1.97 1.97 10.93
N ARG A 299 2.37 2.88 10.02
CA ARG A 299 3.69 2.92 9.36
C ARG A 299 4.54 4.10 9.83
N GLY A 300 4.23 4.66 10.99
CA GLY A 300 4.97 5.79 11.55
C GLY A 300 4.41 7.16 11.16
N GLY A 301 3.53 7.27 10.16
CA GLY A 301 2.89 8.53 9.82
C GLY A 301 2.18 9.16 11.03
N ASP A 302 2.30 10.48 11.20
CA ASP A 302 1.75 11.16 12.36
C ASP A 302 0.99 12.43 11.97
N ILE A 303 -0.32 12.39 12.17
CA ILE A 303 -1.19 13.53 11.84
C ILE A 303 -0.90 14.75 12.72
N HIS A 304 -0.44 14.57 13.95
CA HIS A 304 -0.09 15.69 14.85
C HIS A 304 1.15 16.43 14.34
N THR A 305 2.10 15.71 13.75
CA THR A 305 3.25 16.31 13.05
C THR A 305 2.79 17.20 11.88
N TYR A 306 1.84 16.72 11.05
CA TYR A 306 1.26 17.56 9.99
C TYR A 306 0.59 18.82 10.55
N LEU A 307 -0.26 18.67 11.56
CA LEU A 307 -0.99 19.78 12.15
C LEU A 307 -0.05 20.81 12.78
N LYS A 308 1.01 20.38 13.45
CA LYS A 308 2.04 21.25 14.02
C LYS A 308 2.76 22.04 12.91
N ALA A 309 3.22 21.37 11.86
CA ALA A 309 3.89 22.01 10.74
C ALA A 309 2.97 23.00 10.02
N ALA A 310 1.70 22.63 9.79
CA ALA A 310 0.71 23.50 9.21
C ALA A 310 0.39 24.72 10.10
N GLY A 311 0.37 24.55 11.42
CA GLY A 311 0.14 25.63 12.39
C GLY A 311 1.26 26.67 12.44
N THR A 312 2.50 26.28 12.11
CA THR A 312 3.69 27.15 12.12
C THR A 312 4.10 27.66 10.73
N ALA A 313 3.39 27.28 9.66
CA ALA A 313 3.68 27.69 8.29
C ALA A 313 3.36 29.18 8.05
N ASP A 314 4.19 29.85 7.23
CA ASP A 314 4.02 31.26 6.87
C ASP A 314 2.79 31.50 5.98
N ALA A 315 2.44 30.49 5.15
CA ALA A 315 1.28 30.55 4.29
C ALA A 315 0.59 29.19 4.17
N ARG A 316 -0.75 29.21 4.08
CA ARG A 316 -1.57 28.00 3.92
C ARG A 316 -2.61 28.23 2.83
N TYR A 317 -2.59 27.36 1.83
CA TYR A 317 -3.51 27.42 0.69
C TYR A 317 -4.21 26.09 0.47
N THR A 318 -5.32 26.10 -0.26
CA THR A 318 -6.02 24.89 -0.69
C THR A 318 -6.18 24.85 -2.21
N LEU A 319 -6.09 23.64 -2.79
CA LEU A 319 -6.45 23.40 -4.18
C LEU A 319 -7.96 23.23 -4.30
N GLY A 320 -8.61 24.10 -5.08
CA GLY A 320 -10.06 24.24 -5.10
C GLY A 320 -10.79 23.47 -6.20
N VAL A 321 -10.10 22.84 -7.18
CA VAL A 321 -10.73 22.18 -8.33
C VAL A 321 -10.46 20.69 -8.33
N ASN A 322 -11.53 19.89 -8.35
CA ASN A 322 -11.45 18.42 -8.47
C ASN A 322 -11.40 18.02 -9.95
N TRP A 323 -10.28 17.44 -10.38
CA TRP A 323 -10.02 16.97 -11.74
C TRP A 323 -10.36 15.48 -11.94
N ARG A 324 -10.72 14.79 -10.88
CA ARG A 324 -10.97 13.34 -10.89
C ARG A 324 -12.42 13.02 -11.21
N SER A 325 -13.33 13.60 -10.44
CA SER A 325 -14.71 13.15 -10.35
C SER A 325 -15.67 14.04 -11.11
N ASP A 326 -16.76 13.44 -11.60
CA ASP A 326 -17.86 14.14 -12.26
C ASP A 326 -18.58 15.05 -11.26
N ARG A 327 -19.12 16.17 -11.76
CA ARG A 327 -19.78 17.18 -10.93
C ARG A 327 -20.87 16.59 -10.05
N ALA A 328 -21.72 15.73 -10.59
CA ALA A 328 -22.81 15.14 -9.83
C ALA A 328 -22.31 14.26 -8.66
N LEU A 329 -21.19 13.55 -8.84
CA LEU A 329 -20.57 12.79 -7.75
C LEU A 329 -19.95 13.73 -6.71
N VAL A 330 -19.23 14.76 -7.16
CA VAL A 330 -18.64 15.77 -6.25
C VAL A 330 -19.72 16.42 -5.40
N GLU A 331 -20.83 16.88 -6.00
CA GLU A 331 -21.95 17.51 -5.30
C GLU A 331 -22.60 16.55 -4.28
N SER A 332 -22.86 15.31 -4.67
CA SER A 332 -23.45 14.31 -3.78
C SER A 332 -22.53 13.94 -2.61
N LEU A 333 -21.23 13.77 -2.86
CA LEU A 333 -20.24 13.55 -1.81
C LEU A 333 -20.07 14.78 -0.91
N GLN A 334 -20.09 15.97 -1.45
CA GLN A 334 -20.01 17.19 -0.65
C GLN A 334 -21.23 17.39 0.23
N THR A 335 -22.43 17.00 -0.19
CA THR A 335 -23.61 17.02 0.69
C THR A 335 -23.34 16.25 1.98
N VAL A 336 -22.63 15.11 1.89
CA VAL A 336 -22.29 14.28 3.05
C VAL A 336 -21.02 14.77 3.77
N LEU A 337 -20.02 15.28 3.05
CA LEU A 337 -18.68 15.49 3.59
C LEU A 337 -18.34 16.95 3.90
N ARG A 338 -18.95 17.93 3.18
CA ARG A 338 -18.62 19.36 3.37
C ARG A 338 -18.78 19.76 4.83
N ASP A 339 -17.79 20.49 5.32
CA ASP A 339 -17.67 20.99 6.67
C ASP A 339 -17.60 19.90 7.76
N ALA A 340 -17.55 18.62 7.38
CA ALA A 340 -17.33 17.54 8.32
C ALA A 340 -15.90 17.61 8.90
N THR A 341 -15.80 17.48 10.21
CA THR A 341 -14.53 17.31 10.91
C THR A 341 -14.16 15.84 10.97
N LEU A 342 -12.98 15.49 10.43
CA LEU A 342 -12.52 14.09 10.38
C LEU A 342 -11.53 13.78 11.54
N GLY A 343 -12.04 13.91 12.76
CA GLY A 343 -11.31 13.54 13.98
C GLY A 343 -10.52 14.66 14.64
N HIS A 344 -10.31 15.78 13.99
CA HIS A 344 -9.68 16.97 14.60
C HIS A 344 -10.37 18.23 14.06
N ALA A 345 -10.45 19.26 14.90
CA ALA A 345 -11.12 20.52 14.52
C ALA A 345 -10.50 21.18 13.28
N ASP A 346 -9.20 21.00 13.07
CA ASP A 346 -8.48 21.55 11.91
C ASP A 346 -8.54 20.67 10.67
N ILE A 347 -9.05 19.42 10.77
CA ILE A 347 -9.20 18.50 9.65
C ILE A 347 -10.63 18.60 9.12
N VAL A 348 -10.91 19.65 8.37
CA VAL A 348 -12.24 19.96 7.83
C VAL A 348 -12.30 19.65 6.34
N VAL A 349 -13.36 19.00 5.89
CA VAL A 349 -13.59 18.77 4.45
C VAL A 349 -14.10 20.05 3.80
N ARG A 350 -13.24 20.72 3.04
CA ARG A 350 -13.59 21.94 2.32
C ARG A 350 -14.28 21.64 0.99
N GLY A 351 -15.13 22.54 0.54
CA GLY A 351 -15.77 22.44 -0.78
C GLY A 351 -14.76 22.57 -1.91
N THR A 352 -14.97 21.79 -2.97
CA THR A 352 -14.19 21.83 -4.20
C THR A 352 -15.13 21.95 -5.41
N ASP A 353 -14.70 22.63 -6.45
CA ASP A 353 -15.42 22.72 -7.72
C ASP A 353 -15.04 21.52 -8.60
N ALA A 354 -15.96 20.99 -9.38
CA ALA A 354 -15.66 19.89 -10.30
C ALA A 354 -15.24 20.41 -11.68
N HIS A 355 -14.11 19.92 -12.19
CA HIS A 355 -13.68 20.19 -13.57
C HIS A 355 -14.60 19.51 -14.60
N HIS A 356 -14.95 18.25 -14.38
CA HIS A 356 -15.81 17.49 -15.28
C HIS A 356 -17.27 17.83 -15.04
N ALA A 357 -17.82 18.71 -15.88
CA ALA A 357 -19.22 19.19 -15.76
C ALA A 357 -20.25 18.13 -16.16
N GLY A 358 -19.91 17.19 -17.08
CA GLY A 358 -20.78 16.16 -17.59
C GLY A 358 -20.69 14.83 -16.82
N HIS A 359 -21.64 13.95 -17.10
CA HIS A 359 -21.62 12.56 -16.64
C HIS A 359 -20.80 11.72 -17.62
N ARG A 360 -19.66 11.18 -17.21
CA ARG A 360 -18.85 10.27 -18.03
C ARG A 360 -19.39 8.86 -18.05
N LEU A 361 -20.16 8.45 -17.01
CA LEU A 361 -20.86 7.18 -16.97
C LEU A 361 -22.26 7.36 -17.56
N ALA A 362 -22.53 6.73 -18.70
CA ALA A 362 -23.81 6.80 -19.41
C ALA A 362 -24.44 5.40 -19.54
N SER A 363 -25.76 5.37 -19.70
CA SER A 363 -26.57 4.14 -19.88
C SER A 363 -26.43 3.11 -18.75
N ALA A 364 -25.98 3.52 -17.56
CA ALA A 364 -25.95 2.64 -16.40
C ALA A 364 -27.40 2.34 -15.94
N PRO A 365 -27.72 1.11 -15.51
CA PRO A 365 -29.06 0.73 -15.05
C PRO A 365 -29.56 1.57 -13.86
N ARG A 366 -28.61 2.03 -13.04
CA ARG A 366 -28.86 2.87 -11.86
C ARG A 366 -27.89 4.05 -11.90
N PRO A 367 -28.30 5.19 -12.46
CA PRO A 367 -27.37 6.28 -12.81
C PRO A 367 -27.02 7.21 -11.64
N ALA A 368 -27.60 7.04 -10.43
CA ALA A 368 -27.31 7.90 -9.29
C ALA A 368 -25.81 7.86 -8.96
N PRO A 369 -25.15 9.02 -8.79
CA PRO A 369 -23.70 9.09 -8.62
C PRO A 369 -23.21 8.52 -7.28
N PHE A 370 -24.01 8.65 -6.23
CA PHE A 370 -23.78 7.99 -4.96
C PHE A 370 -25.03 7.19 -4.58
N ARG A 371 -24.89 5.88 -4.43
CA ARG A 371 -25.97 4.95 -4.09
C ARG A 371 -25.70 4.35 -2.72
N LEU A 372 -26.70 4.38 -1.83
CA LEU A 372 -26.66 3.73 -0.52
C LEU A 372 -27.69 2.57 -0.50
N ARG A 373 -27.18 1.36 -0.48
CA ARG A 373 -27.98 0.13 -0.43
C ARG A 373 -28.16 -0.29 1.02
N VAL A 374 -29.41 -0.27 1.49
CA VAL A 374 -29.77 -0.55 2.87
C VAL A 374 -30.29 -1.99 3.00
N VAL A 375 -29.57 -2.81 3.77
CA VAL A 375 -30.02 -4.17 4.11
C VAL A 375 -31.01 -4.07 5.27
N LYS A 376 -32.28 -4.40 5.01
CA LYS A 376 -33.30 -4.47 6.05
C LYS A 376 -33.28 -5.80 6.77
N ARG A 377 -33.65 -5.80 8.06
CA ARG A 377 -33.62 -7.00 8.90
C ARG A 377 -34.49 -8.12 8.37
N HIS A 378 -35.71 -7.79 7.89
CA HIS A 378 -36.66 -8.79 7.36
C HIS A 378 -36.09 -9.55 6.16
N THR A 379 -35.21 -8.94 5.35
CA THR A 379 -34.57 -9.60 4.21
C THR A 379 -33.76 -10.83 4.65
N LEU A 380 -33.27 -10.84 5.90
CA LEU A 380 -32.47 -11.92 6.48
C LEU A 380 -33.16 -12.66 7.62
N GLY A 381 -34.48 -12.43 7.83
CA GLY A 381 -35.29 -13.11 8.84
C GLY A 381 -35.09 -12.58 10.27
N TYR A 382 -34.68 -11.30 10.41
CA TYR A 382 -34.56 -10.61 11.70
C TYR A 382 -35.63 -9.52 11.85
N ASP A 383 -35.98 -9.15 13.09
CA ASP A 383 -37.01 -8.18 13.40
C ASP A 383 -36.56 -7.14 14.45
N GLY A 384 -37.35 -6.08 14.56
CA GLY A 384 -37.25 -5.05 15.59
C GLY A 384 -35.90 -4.31 15.60
N THR A 385 -35.14 -4.43 16.68
CA THR A 385 -33.78 -3.83 16.84
C THR A 385 -32.68 -4.90 16.96
N ALA A 386 -32.94 -6.14 16.55
CA ALA A 386 -31.97 -7.22 16.59
C ALA A 386 -30.78 -6.90 15.69
N HIS A 387 -29.58 -7.26 16.13
CA HIS A 387 -28.39 -7.12 15.31
C HIS A 387 -28.28 -8.28 14.32
N VAL A 388 -28.04 -7.96 13.05
CA VAL A 388 -27.74 -8.95 12.03
C VAL A 388 -26.29 -9.40 12.19
N PRO A 389 -26.01 -10.71 12.30
CA PRO A 389 -24.63 -11.21 12.37
C PRO A 389 -23.83 -10.86 11.10
N ILE A 390 -22.60 -10.42 11.29
CA ILE A 390 -21.73 -10.03 10.16
C ILE A 390 -21.51 -11.17 9.15
N GLU A 391 -21.51 -12.42 9.60
CA GLU A 391 -21.36 -13.59 8.71
C GLU A 391 -22.57 -13.79 7.78
N ALA A 392 -23.78 -13.40 8.19
CA ALA A 392 -24.95 -13.40 7.31
C ALA A 392 -24.81 -12.32 6.22
N LEU A 393 -24.27 -11.15 6.60
CA LEU A 393 -24.03 -10.05 5.68
C LEU A 393 -22.85 -10.33 4.72
N ARG A 394 -21.84 -11.07 5.14
CA ARG A 394 -20.74 -11.55 4.28
C ARG A 394 -21.21 -12.53 3.18
N ARG A 395 -22.42 -13.05 3.30
CA ARG A 395 -23.08 -13.80 2.21
C ARG A 395 -23.97 -12.88 1.38
N HIS A 396 -24.85 -12.12 2.01
CA HIS A 396 -25.86 -11.31 1.32
C HIS A 396 -25.25 -10.14 0.51
N ILE A 397 -24.39 -9.31 1.14
CA ILE A 397 -23.85 -8.11 0.49
C ILE A 397 -22.96 -8.44 -0.72
N PRO A 398 -22.02 -9.42 -0.66
CA PRO A 398 -21.26 -9.83 -1.83
C PRO A 398 -22.11 -10.39 -2.97
N ASP A 399 -23.17 -11.15 -2.67
CA ASP A 399 -24.09 -11.65 -3.69
C ASP A 399 -24.88 -10.52 -4.36
N ASP A 400 -25.35 -9.55 -3.59
CA ASP A 400 -26.01 -8.35 -4.09
C ASP A 400 -25.07 -7.48 -4.93
N LEU A 401 -23.81 -7.31 -4.49
CA LEU A 401 -22.75 -6.64 -5.24
C LEU A 401 -22.49 -7.34 -6.58
N ALA A 402 -22.33 -8.65 -6.57
CA ALA A 402 -22.08 -9.42 -7.79
C ALA A 402 -23.23 -9.32 -8.78
N ALA A 403 -24.49 -9.32 -8.30
CA ALA A 403 -25.67 -9.11 -9.13
C ALA A 403 -25.73 -7.69 -9.74
N ASP A 404 -25.37 -6.65 -8.95
CA ASP A 404 -25.33 -5.26 -9.42
C ASP A 404 -24.22 -5.06 -10.48
N VAL A 405 -23.03 -5.62 -10.25
CA VAL A 405 -21.92 -5.60 -11.22
C VAL A 405 -22.28 -6.34 -12.51
N ALA A 406 -22.92 -7.53 -12.40
CA ALA A 406 -23.39 -8.28 -13.56
C ALA A 406 -24.41 -7.48 -14.40
N ALA A 407 -25.38 -6.86 -13.75
CA ALA A 407 -26.37 -6.01 -14.41
C ALA A 407 -25.72 -4.79 -15.10
N LEU A 408 -24.72 -4.17 -14.47
CA LEU A 408 -23.96 -3.06 -15.05
C LEU A 408 -23.19 -3.48 -16.29
N LEU A 409 -22.44 -4.57 -16.22
CA LEU A 409 -21.64 -5.07 -17.36
C LEU A 409 -22.51 -5.54 -18.53
N ALA A 410 -23.71 -6.07 -18.26
CA ALA A 410 -24.67 -6.49 -19.27
C ALA A 410 -25.48 -5.34 -19.88
N SER A 411 -25.47 -4.14 -19.28
CA SER A 411 -26.37 -3.04 -19.69
C SER A 411 -25.94 -2.26 -20.94
N GLY A 412 -24.72 -2.46 -21.43
CA GLY A 412 -24.15 -1.61 -22.47
C GLY A 412 -23.73 -0.23 -21.95
N ALA A 413 -23.56 -0.06 -20.65
CA ALA A 413 -23.05 1.17 -20.03
C ALA A 413 -21.71 1.59 -20.64
N THR A 414 -21.50 2.90 -20.74
CA THR A 414 -20.25 3.48 -21.27
C THR A 414 -19.64 4.43 -20.26
N PHE A 415 -18.31 4.50 -20.24
CA PHE A 415 -17.54 5.50 -19.50
C PHE A 415 -16.66 6.29 -20.45
N ALA A 416 -16.82 7.62 -20.46
CA ALA A 416 -16.12 8.53 -21.39
C ALA A 416 -16.22 8.07 -22.86
N GLY A 417 -17.39 7.55 -23.28
CA GLY A 417 -17.67 7.10 -24.64
C GLY A 417 -17.19 5.68 -25.01
N ARG A 418 -16.49 4.96 -24.12
CA ARG A 418 -16.11 3.57 -24.31
C ARG A 418 -16.95 2.62 -23.43
N PRO A 419 -17.18 1.37 -23.86
CA PRO A 419 -17.88 0.40 -23.02
C PRO A 419 -17.22 0.22 -21.65
N VAL A 420 -18.05 0.11 -20.60
CA VAL A 420 -17.59 -0.24 -19.25
C VAL A 420 -17.11 -1.68 -19.25
N VAL A 421 -15.90 -1.88 -18.73
CA VAL A 421 -15.29 -3.21 -18.56
C VAL A 421 -15.05 -3.50 -17.10
N ALA A 422 -14.82 -4.76 -16.75
CA ALA A 422 -14.59 -5.16 -15.36
C ALA A 422 -13.43 -4.40 -14.67
N ALA A 423 -12.40 -4.01 -15.42
CA ALA A 423 -11.28 -3.20 -14.91
C ALA A 423 -11.66 -1.76 -14.49
N ASP A 424 -12.83 -1.26 -14.92
CA ASP A 424 -13.35 0.05 -14.51
C ASP A 424 -13.96 0.04 -13.11
N ILE A 425 -14.11 -1.13 -12.52
CA ILE A 425 -14.79 -1.36 -11.26
C ILE A 425 -13.80 -1.73 -10.17
N ALA A 426 -13.85 -1.00 -9.06
CA ALA A 426 -13.12 -1.34 -7.85
C ALA A 426 -14.06 -1.69 -6.70
N VAL A 427 -13.71 -2.72 -5.93
CA VAL A 427 -14.32 -3.06 -4.65
C VAL A 427 -13.31 -2.75 -3.55
N ILE A 428 -13.62 -1.78 -2.71
CA ILE A 428 -12.71 -1.32 -1.66
C ILE A 428 -13.25 -1.75 -0.29
N VAL A 429 -12.41 -2.44 0.48
CA VAL A 429 -12.75 -2.98 1.79
C VAL A 429 -11.68 -2.63 2.83
N GLU A 430 -11.98 -2.83 4.11
CA GLU A 430 -11.00 -2.67 5.20
C GLU A 430 -10.31 -4.01 5.55
N HIS A 431 -11.06 -5.13 5.44
CA HIS A 431 -10.59 -6.42 5.91
C HIS A 431 -10.46 -7.47 4.80
N HIS A 432 -9.41 -8.31 4.90
CA HIS A 432 -9.14 -9.41 3.96
C HIS A 432 -10.29 -10.43 3.84
N LYS A 433 -11.03 -10.69 4.93
CA LYS A 433 -12.19 -11.59 4.90
C LYS A 433 -13.30 -11.08 3.99
N ASP A 434 -13.55 -9.77 4.02
CA ASP A 434 -14.57 -9.11 3.23
C ASP A 434 -14.19 -9.10 1.75
N ALA A 435 -12.91 -8.88 1.44
CA ALA A 435 -12.36 -8.98 0.08
C ALA A 435 -12.56 -10.38 -0.52
N ARG A 436 -12.24 -11.43 0.25
CA ARG A 436 -12.40 -12.83 -0.20
C ARG A 436 -13.87 -13.17 -0.44
N ALA A 437 -14.79 -12.70 0.42
CA ALA A 437 -16.23 -12.90 0.23
C ALA A 437 -16.69 -12.26 -1.10
N CYS A 438 -16.30 -11.01 -1.37
CA CYS A 438 -16.64 -10.33 -2.63
C CYS A 438 -16.04 -11.03 -3.85
N ARG A 439 -14.76 -11.46 -3.79
CA ARG A 439 -14.11 -12.20 -4.87
C ARG A 439 -14.84 -13.49 -5.20
N ASN A 440 -15.23 -14.26 -4.17
CA ASN A 440 -15.92 -15.52 -4.35
C ASN A 440 -17.29 -15.32 -5.00
N ALA A 441 -18.06 -14.34 -4.54
CA ALA A 441 -19.38 -14.03 -5.12
C ALA A 441 -19.29 -13.57 -6.60
N LEU A 442 -18.30 -12.72 -6.93
CA LEU A 442 -18.03 -12.32 -8.32
C LEU A 442 -17.62 -13.52 -9.18
N ALA A 443 -16.77 -14.40 -8.66
CA ALA A 443 -16.35 -15.61 -9.37
C ALA A 443 -17.51 -16.58 -9.60
N GLU A 444 -18.44 -16.73 -8.63
CA GLU A 444 -19.66 -17.51 -8.78
C GLU A 444 -20.60 -16.93 -9.83
N ALA A 445 -20.64 -15.59 -9.96
CA ALA A 445 -21.37 -14.89 -11.02
C ALA A 445 -20.66 -14.93 -12.40
N GLY A 446 -19.48 -15.55 -12.50
CA GLY A 446 -18.69 -15.62 -13.74
C GLY A 446 -17.96 -14.32 -14.09
N ILE A 447 -17.82 -13.39 -13.14
CA ILE A 447 -17.16 -12.10 -13.32
C ILE A 447 -15.70 -12.24 -12.92
N PRO A 448 -14.71 -11.94 -13.80
CA PRO A 448 -13.31 -11.96 -13.44
C PRO A 448 -13.02 -10.90 -12.37
N ALA A 449 -12.40 -11.29 -11.28
CA ALA A 449 -12.06 -10.41 -10.17
C ALA A 449 -10.68 -10.76 -9.59
N ILE A 450 -9.86 -9.73 -9.36
CA ILE A 450 -8.52 -9.85 -8.79
C ILE A 450 -8.51 -9.17 -7.41
N TYR A 451 -8.03 -9.89 -6.40
CA TYR A 451 -7.81 -9.33 -5.08
C TYR A 451 -6.33 -9.03 -4.85
N THR A 452 -5.99 -7.75 -4.81
CA THR A 452 -4.60 -7.25 -4.66
C THR A 452 -4.04 -7.44 -3.24
N GLY A 453 -4.83 -7.89 -2.27
CA GLY A 453 -4.43 -8.10 -0.88
C GLY A 453 -4.22 -9.57 -0.47
N ASP A 454 -4.54 -10.53 -1.33
CA ASP A 454 -4.11 -11.93 -1.21
C ASP A 454 -2.71 -12.04 -1.87
N THR A 455 -1.81 -11.18 -1.42
CA THR A 455 -0.62 -10.84 -2.17
C THR A 455 0.52 -11.76 -1.93
N ASP A 456 0.56 -12.45 -0.78
CA ASP A 456 1.67 -13.33 -0.46
C ASP A 456 1.54 -14.66 -1.21
N VAL A 457 2.45 -14.88 -2.17
CA VAL A 457 2.51 -16.13 -2.93
C VAL A 457 2.82 -17.33 -2.04
N PHE A 458 3.49 -17.13 -0.89
CA PHE A 458 3.79 -18.19 0.07
C PHE A 458 2.58 -18.68 0.86
N ALA A 459 1.48 -17.92 0.89
CA ALA A 459 0.20 -18.37 1.44
C ALA A 459 -0.63 -19.21 0.44
N SER A 460 -0.18 -19.32 -0.83
CA SER A 460 -0.89 -20.02 -1.90
C SER A 460 -0.84 -21.54 -1.75
N GLN A 461 -1.72 -22.24 -2.50
CA GLN A 461 -1.62 -23.70 -2.63
C GLN A 461 -0.32 -24.11 -3.34
N ALA A 462 0.16 -23.32 -4.30
CA ALA A 462 1.41 -23.56 -5.00
C ALA A 462 2.61 -23.64 -4.04
N ALA A 463 2.67 -22.78 -3.02
CA ALA A 463 3.74 -22.84 -2.00
C ALA A 463 3.69 -24.14 -1.17
N LYS A 464 2.49 -24.59 -0.81
CA LYS A 464 2.31 -25.88 -0.10
C LYS A 464 2.74 -27.06 -0.95
N ASP A 465 2.39 -27.02 -2.23
CA ASP A 465 2.75 -28.07 -3.17
C ASP A 465 4.26 -28.12 -3.43
N TRP A 466 4.91 -26.96 -3.56
CA TRP A 466 6.37 -26.89 -3.60
C TRP A 466 7.03 -27.42 -2.32
N LEU A 467 6.45 -27.10 -1.15
CA LEU A 467 6.97 -27.61 0.13
C LEU A 467 6.86 -29.13 0.19
N CYS A 468 5.71 -29.71 -0.19
CA CYS A 468 5.53 -31.17 -0.27
C CYS A 468 6.55 -31.81 -1.23
N LEU A 469 6.82 -31.15 -2.37
CA LEU A 469 7.80 -31.63 -3.34
C LEU A 469 9.23 -31.64 -2.76
N LEU A 470 9.63 -30.53 -2.11
CA LEU A 470 10.95 -30.40 -1.47
C LEU A 470 11.13 -31.39 -0.31
N GLU A 471 10.07 -31.64 0.47
CA GLU A 471 10.09 -32.69 1.53
C GLU A 471 10.26 -34.10 0.96
N ALA A 472 9.62 -34.39 -0.18
CA ALA A 472 9.76 -35.66 -0.86
C ALA A 472 11.14 -35.82 -1.52
N PHE A 473 11.80 -34.76 -1.94
CA PHE A 473 13.19 -34.79 -2.45
C PHE A 473 14.20 -35.17 -1.37
N ASP A 474 13.95 -34.73 -0.12
CA ASP A 474 14.82 -35.09 1.03
C ASP A 474 14.71 -36.57 1.44
N ALA A 475 13.52 -37.15 1.29
CA ALA A 475 13.26 -38.52 1.77
C ALA A 475 12.38 -39.30 0.78
N PRO A 476 12.86 -39.59 -0.44
CA PRO A 476 12.08 -40.27 -1.48
C PRO A 476 11.78 -41.75 -1.17
N GLN A 477 12.36 -42.28 -0.12
CA GLN A 477 12.09 -43.64 0.42
C GLN A 477 10.87 -43.67 1.37
N ARG A 478 10.36 -42.45 1.80
CA ARG A 478 9.18 -42.40 2.68
C ARG A 478 7.92 -42.37 1.84
N SER A 479 7.22 -43.52 1.76
CA SER A 479 5.98 -43.64 0.96
C SER A 479 4.92 -42.58 1.26
N GLY A 480 4.79 -42.15 2.52
CA GLY A 480 3.86 -41.09 2.91
C GLY A 480 4.17 -39.76 2.26
N LEU A 481 5.45 -39.34 2.18
CA LEU A 481 5.87 -38.12 1.51
C LEU A 481 5.72 -38.21 -0.01
N VAL A 482 6.04 -39.36 -0.60
CA VAL A 482 5.85 -39.63 -2.02
C VAL A 482 4.38 -39.56 -2.40
N ARG A 483 3.47 -40.16 -1.63
CA ARG A 483 2.02 -40.08 -1.85
C ARG A 483 1.48 -38.67 -1.65
N ALA A 484 1.99 -37.90 -0.68
CA ALA A 484 1.63 -36.49 -0.52
C ALA A 484 2.06 -35.66 -1.75
N ALA A 485 3.28 -35.84 -2.24
CA ALA A 485 3.77 -35.22 -3.45
C ALA A 485 2.97 -35.62 -4.69
N ALA A 486 2.53 -36.86 -4.81
CA ALA A 486 1.68 -37.37 -5.90
C ALA A 486 0.35 -36.59 -5.99
N CYS A 487 -0.23 -36.20 -4.85
CA CYS A 487 -1.49 -35.44 -4.80
C CYS A 487 -1.33 -33.93 -5.08
N THR A 488 -0.11 -33.45 -5.29
CA THR A 488 0.14 -32.04 -5.64
C THR A 488 -0.15 -31.74 -7.12
N MET A 489 -0.23 -30.46 -7.47
CA MET A 489 -0.38 -30.01 -8.85
C MET A 489 0.72 -30.52 -9.79
N PHE A 490 1.89 -30.90 -9.26
CA PHE A 490 2.99 -31.45 -10.03
C PHE A 490 2.66 -32.79 -10.71
N PHE A 491 1.93 -33.66 -10.02
CA PHE A 491 1.54 -34.98 -10.51
C PHE A 491 0.04 -35.07 -10.79
N GLY A 492 -0.79 -34.46 -9.96
CA GLY A 492 -2.25 -34.41 -10.12
C GLY A 492 -2.96 -35.73 -9.81
N GLU A 493 -2.33 -36.61 -9.03
CA GLU A 493 -2.95 -37.86 -8.62
C GLU A 493 -4.03 -37.61 -7.55
N THR A 494 -5.00 -38.51 -7.45
CA THR A 494 -6.10 -38.46 -6.49
C THR A 494 -5.99 -39.56 -5.43
N ALA A 495 -6.78 -39.45 -4.36
CA ALA A 495 -6.87 -40.50 -3.35
C ALA A 495 -7.38 -41.81 -3.97
N GLU A 496 -8.26 -41.72 -4.97
CA GLU A 496 -8.79 -42.87 -5.71
C GLU A 496 -7.71 -43.55 -6.55
N SER A 497 -6.87 -42.78 -7.28
CA SER A 497 -5.76 -43.38 -8.04
C SER A 497 -4.71 -44.03 -7.15
N LEU A 498 -4.40 -43.42 -6.01
CA LEU A 498 -3.51 -43.99 -5.00
C LEU A 498 -4.07 -45.25 -4.38
N ALA A 499 -5.39 -45.31 -4.16
CA ALA A 499 -6.04 -46.51 -3.63
C ALA A 499 -6.07 -47.67 -4.68
N ALA A 500 -6.29 -47.32 -5.96
CA ALA A 500 -6.41 -48.28 -7.04
C ALA A 500 -5.07 -48.92 -7.45
N GLU A 501 -4.01 -48.07 -7.59
CA GLU A 501 -2.70 -48.50 -8.08
C GLU A 501 -1.69 -48.81 -6.95
N GLY A 502 -1.94 -48.31 -5.74
CA GLY A 502 -1.16 -48.61 -4.54
C GLY A 502 0.34 -48.31 -4.67
N ASP A 503 1.16 -49.37 -4.40
CA ASP A 503 2.61 -49.23 -4.41
C ASP A 503 3.19 -48.99 -5.80
N ALA A 504 2.55 -49.49 -6.87
CA ALA A 504 3.03 -49.27 -8.24
C ALA A 504 3.03 -47.80 -8.65
N LEU A 505 1.98 -47.05 -8.26
CA LEU A 505 1.95 -45.57 -8.46
C LEU A 505 3.00 -44.89 -7.58
N THR A 506 3.12 -45.32 -6.32
CA THR A 506 4.09 -44.76 -5.38
C THR A 506 5.53 -44.92 -5.92
N ASP A 507 5.87 -46.06 -6.48
CA ASP A 507 7.21 -46.35 -7.04
C ASP A 507 7.50 -45.51 -8.29
N ARG A 508 6.53 -45.34 -9.19
CA ARG A 508 6.67 -44.44 -10.37
C ARG A 508 6.94 -43.00 -9.96
N VAL A 509 6.13 -42.48 -9.04
CA VAL A 509 6.32 -41.12 -8.52
C VAL A 509 7.66 -41.00 -7.78
N ALA A 510 8.07 -41.97 -6.96
CA ALA A 510 9.37 -41.97 -6.31
C ALA A 510 10.54 -41.96 -7.30
N GLY A 511 10.38 -42.65 -8.45
CA GLY A 511 11.36 -42.62 -9.54
C GLY A 511 11.53 -41.20 -10.12
N THR A 512 10.41 -40.57 -10.47
CA THR A 512 10.39 -39.19 -10.98
C THR A 512 10.92 -38.18 -9.96
N LEU A 513 10.58 -38.34 -8.69
CA LEU A 513 11.07 -37.47 -7.61
C LEU A 513 12.59 -37.53 -7.47
N ARG A 514 13.21 -38.74 -7.59
CA ARG A 514 14.68 -38.90 -7.58
C ARG A 514 15.33 -38.18 -8.76
N GLU A 515 14.79 -38.36 -9.95
CA GLU A 515 15.26 -37.64 -11.16
C GLU A 515 15.17 -36.12 -11.00
N TRP A 516 14.03 -35.60 -10.54
CA TRP A 516 13.84 -34.18 -10.32
C TRP A 516 14.71 -33.63 -9.17
N ALA A 517 14.97 -34.42 -8.13
CA ALA A 517 15.90 -34.04 -7.07
C ALA A 517 17.35 -33.93 -7.59
N ASP A 518 17.74 -34.77 -8.55
CA ASP A 518 19.05 -34.69 -9.21
C ASP A 518 19.11 -33.45 -10.13
N HIS A 519 18.01 -33.13 -10.85
CA HIS A 519 17.91 -31.87 -11.58
C HIS A 519 18.05 -30.66 -10.66
N ALA A 520 17.41 -30.66 -9.49
CA ALA A 520 17.52 -29.59 -8.52
C ALA A 520 18.95 -29.39 -8.02
N ARG A 521 19.67 -30.48 -7.74
CA ARG A 521 21.07 -30.43 -7.25
C ARG A 521 22.04 -29.91 -8.29
N HIS A 522 21.89 -30.30 -9.54
CA HIS A 522 22.89 -30.03 -10.59
C HIS A 522 22.53 -28.81 -11.46
N ARG A 523 21.24 -28.48 -11.63
CA ARG A 523 20.73 -27.44 -12.54
C ARG A 523 19.81 -26.43 -11.86
N GLY A 524 19.54 -26.60 -10.55
CA GLY A 524 18.69 -25.71 -9.75
C GLY A 524 17.18 -25.92 -9.94
N VAL A 525 16.40 -25.18 -9.16
CA VAL A 525 14.93 -25.30 -9.06
C VAL A 525 14.22 -25.05 -10.41
N ALA A 526 14.77 -24.15 -11.23
CA ALA A 526 14.22 -23.86 -12.55
C ALA A 526 14.15 -25.10 -13.45
N ALA A 527 15.14 -26.00 -13.36
CA ALA A 527 15.16 -27.24 -14.13
C ALA A 527 14.07 -28.23 -13.67
N VAL A 528 13.73 -28.23 -12.37
CA VAL A 528 12.63 -29.04 -11.83
C VAL A 528 11.30 -28.53 -12.40
N PHE A 529 11.06 -27.23 -12.38
CA PHE A 529 9.85 -26.65 -12.93
C PHE A 529 9.69 -26.96 -14.42
N GLN A 530 10.78 -26.86 -15.19
CA GLN A 530 10.80 -27.22 -16.61
C GLN A 530 10.50 -28.71 -16.81
N ALA A 531 11.10 -29.60 -16.02
CA ALA A 531 10.84 -31.04 -16.11
C ALA A 531 9.36 -31.37 -15.80
N ALA A 532 8.78 -30.72 -14.80
CA ALA A 532 7.36 -30.85 -14.48
C ALA A 532 6.46 -30.35 -15.62
N GLN A 533 6.81 -29.25 -16.29
CA GLN A 533 6.10 -28.76 -17.47
C GLN A 533 6.15 -29.78 -18.63
N LEU A 534 7.31 -30.35 -18.89
CA LEU A 534 7.48 -31.39 -19.91
C LEU A 534 6.70 -32.67 -19.58
N ALA A 535 6.54 -32.98 -18.29
CA ALA A 535 5.71 -34.09 -17.81
C ALA A 535 4.19 -33.78 -17.85
N GLY A 536 3.79 -32.64 -18.44
CA GLY A 536 2.39 -32.28 -18.67
C GLY A 536 1.69 -31.59 -17.50
N MET A 537 2.43 -31.10 -16.47
CA MET A 537 1.88 -30.38 -15.33
C MET A 537 1.05 -29.18 -15.78
N GLY A 538 1.57 -28.32 -16.66
CA GLY A 538 0.89 -27.12 -17.11
C GLY A 538 -0.47 -27.41 -17.75
N ARG A 539 -0.55 -28.47 -18.58
CA ARG A 539 -1.82 -28.89 -19.19
C ARG A 539 -2.84 -29.35 -18.15
N ARG A 540 -2.39 -30.13 -17.14
CA ARG A 540 -3.27 -30.61 -16.05
C ARG A 540 -3.80 -29.47 -15.22
N VAL A 541 -2.91 -28.54 -14.80
CA VAL A 541 -3.28 -27.39 -13.99
C VAL A 541 -4.25 -26.47 -14.75
N LEU A 542 -3.97 -26.13 -16.00
CA LEU A 542 -4.83 -25.25 -16.81
C LEU A 542 -6.21 -25.86 -17.12
N SER A 543 -6.37 -27.18 -17.05
CA SER A 543 -7.70 -27.83 -17.20
C SER A 543 -8.59 -27.65 -15.98
N GLN A 544 -8.07 -27.21 -14.87
CA GLN A 544 -8.81 -26.99 -13.62
C GLN A 544 -9.34 -25.54 -13.53
N ARG A 545 -10.41 -25.35 -12.76
CA ARG A 545 -10.95 -24.01 -12.48
C ARG A 545 -9.92 -23.20 -11.67
N GLY A 546 -9.50 -22.06 -12.19
CA GLY A 546 -8.47 -21.23 -11.57
C GLY A 546 -7.03 -21.64 -11.91
N GLY A 547 -6.85 -22.60 -12.83
CA GLY A 547 -5.55 -23.18 -13.17
C GLY A 547 -4.54 -22.19 -13.74
N GLU A 548 -4.97 -21.11 -14.42
CA GLU A 548 -4.06 -20.02 -14.83
C GLU A 548 -3.38 -19.39 -13.62
N ARG A 549 -4.16 -19.14 -12.57
CA ARG A 549 -3.67 -18.59 -11.31
C ARG A 549 -2.67 -19.53 -10.64
N ASP A 550 -3.03 -20.80 -10.54
CA ASP A 550 -2.20 -21.80 -9.88
C ASP A 550 -0.89 -22.01 -10.63
N LEU A 551 -0.91 -22.02 -11.96
CA LEU A 551 0.30 -22.14 -12.78
C LEU A 551 1.21 -20.91 -12.63
N THR A 552 0.63 -19.70 -12.57
CA THR A 552 1.37 -18.45 -12.34
C THR A 552 2.05 -18.46 -10.95
N ASP A 553 1.34 -18.91 -9.92
CA ASP A 553 1.89 -19.02 -8.57
C ASP A 553 2.98 -20.08 -8.48
N LEU A 554 2.81 -21.25 -9.13
CA LEU A 554 3.84 -22.29 -9.19
C LEU A 554 5.14 -21.77 -9.83
N ALA A 555 5.01 -21.04 -10.94
CA ALA A 555 6.15 -20.42 -11.63
C ALA A 555 6.82 -19.34 -10.76
N HIS A 556 6.03 -18.54 -10.06
CA HIS A 556 6.53 -17.49 -9.17
C HIS A 556 7.31 -18.06 -7.98
N ILE A 557 6.76 -19.09 -7.30
CA ILE A 557 7.47 -19.79 -6.22
C ILE A 557 8.77 -20.43 -6.75
N ALA A 558 8.74 -21.03 -7.94
CA ALA A 558 9.95 -21.58 -8.56
C ALA A 558 11.05 -20.53 -8.72
N GLN A 559 10.70 -19.32 -9.17
CA GLN A 559 11.63 -18.23 -9.31
C GLN A 559 12.20 -17.78 -7.95
N LEU A 560 11.34 -17.55 -6.95
CA LEU A 560 11.77 -17.13 -5.62
C LEU A 560 12.69 -18.18 -4.95
N LEU A 561 12.39 -19.46 -5.10
CA LEU A 561 13.27 -20.55 -4.66
C LEU A 561 14.61 -20.54 -5.39
N HIS A 562 14.60 -20.27 -6.71
CA HIS A 562 15.83 -20.19 -7.49
C HIS A 562 16.70 -19.01 -7.06
N GLU A 563 16.11 -17.85 -6.83
CA GLU A 563 16.78 -16.66 -6.33
C GLU A 563 17.36 -16.86 -4.92
N ALA A 564 16.58 -17.49 -4.00
CA ALA A 564 17.03 -17.81 -2.66
C ALA A 564 18.21 -18.80 -2.68
N ALA A 565 18.15 -19.83 -3.55
CA ALA A 565 19.24 -20.80 -3.73
C ALA A 565 20.57 -20.12 -4.08
N HIS A 566 20.52 -19.11 -4.96
CA HIS A 566 21.71 -18.40 -5.43
C HIS A 566 22.20 -17.37 -4.40
N ARG A 567 21.30 -16.55 -3.86
CA ARG A 567 21.61 -15.49 -2.93
C ARG A 567 22.16 -16.01 -1.61
N GLU A 568 21.52 -17.04 -1.06
CA GLU A 568 21.86 -17.60 0.25
C GLU A 568 22.68 -18.89 0.15
N ARG A 569 23.01 -19.35 -1.08
CA ARG A 569 23.76 -20.58 -1.37
C ARG A 569 23.16 -21.82 -0.72
N LEU A 570 21.81 -21.94 -0.79
CA LEU A 570 21.06 -23.00 -0.15
C LEU A 570 21.02 -24.27 -1.02
N GLY A 571 21.27 -25.42 -0.39
CA GLY A 571 20.91 -26.73 -0.94
C GLY A 571 19.43 -27.07 -0.70
N LEU A 572 18.96 -28.24 -1.18
CA LEU A 572 17.55 -28.67 -1.06
C LEU A 572 16.99 -28.59 0.37
N PRO A 573 17.69 -29.11 1.42
CA PRO A 573 17.18 -28.98 2.80
C PRO A 573 17.04 -27.53 3.25
N GLY A 574 18.02 -26.67 2.89
CA GLY A 574 17.98 -25.26 3.20
C GLY A 574 16.82 -24.53 2.50
N LEU A 575 16.53 -24.85 1.22
CA LEU A 575 15.39 -24.30 0.47
C LEU A 575 14.05 -24.75 1.06
N ARG A 576 13.92 -26.01 1.48
CA ARG A 576 12.72 -26.48 2.18
C ARG A 576 12.46 -25.67 3.45
N ASP A 577 13.50 -25.48 4.28
CA ASP A 577 13.37 -24.77 5.55
C ASP A 577 13.17 -23.27 5.32
N TRP A 578 13.77 -22.70 4.28
CA TRP A 578 13.53 -21.34 3.84
C TRP A 578 12.06 -21.13 3.42
N LEU A 579 11.52 -22.01 2.55
CA LEU A 579 10.12 -21.93 2.12
C LEU A 579 9.15 -22.08 3.30
N ARG A 580 9.47 -22.98 4.24
CA ARG A 580 8.66 -23.18 5.46
C ARG A 580 8.66 -21.93 6.36
N ARG A 581 9.79 -21.21 6.47
CA ARG A 581 9.86 -19.95 7.20
C ARG A 581 9.04 -18.87 6.49
N GLN A 582 9.18 -18.71 5.18
CA GLN A 582 8.40 -17.73 4.41
C GLN A 582 6.89 -17.97 4.55
N ALA A 583 6.44 -19.20 4.45
CA ALA A 583 5.03 -19.56 4.61
C ALA A 583 4.45 -19.24 6.02
N LYS A 584 5.30 -19.13 7.04
CA LYS A 584 4.90 -18.75 8.40
C LYS A 584 5.05 -17.27 8.70
N ALA A 585 5.90 -16.57 8.00
CA ALA A 585 6.27 -15.17 8.30
C ALA A 585 5.16 -14.14 8.01
N GLY A 586 4.16 -14.47 7.18
CA GLY A 586 3.11 -13.53 6.76
C GLY A 586 3.58 -12.59 5.65
N ALA A 587 2.96 -11.42 5.53
CA ALA A 587 3.22 -10.48 4.43
C ALA A 587 4.69 -10.08 4.34
N GLY A 588 5.33 -10.45 3.23
CA GLY A 588 6.72 -10.16 2.91
C GLY A 588 6.91 -8.92 2.02
N PRO A 589 8.12 -8.71 1.49
CA PRO A 589 8.43 -7.63 0.58
C PRO A 589 7.60 -7.73 -0.73
N PRO A 590 7.50 -6.65 -1.53
CA PRO A 590 6.67 -6.60 -2.75
C PRO A 590 6.95 -7.71 -3.76
N GLU A 591 8.14 -8.28 -3.76
CA GLU A 591 8.55 -9.40 -4.62
C GLU A 591 7.81 -10.70 -4.31
N HIS A 592 7.29 -10.85 -3.08
CA HIS A 592 6.45 -11.97 -2.66
C HIS A 592 4.99 -11.81 -3.08
N ASN A 593 4.62 -10.65 -3.64
CA ASN A 593 3.26 -10.44 -4.10
C ASN A 593 2.95 -11.30 -5.31
N ARG A 594 1.79 -11.97 -5.27
CA ARG A 594 1.30 -12.80 -6.36
C ARG A 594 1.22 -11.96 -7.65
N ARG A 595 1.74 -12.51 -8.74
CA ARG A 595 1.73 -11.87 -10.05
C ARG A 595 0.34 -11.91 -10.67
N LEU A 596 0.06 -10.98 -11.57
CA LEU A 596 -1.15 -11.03 -12.39
C LEU A 596 -1.06 -12.24 -13.33
N ASP A 597 -2.14 -13.00 -13.42
CA ASP A 597 -2.23 -14.22 -14.23
C ASP A 597 -2.70 -13.95 -15.67
N SER A 598 -3.37 -12.81 -15.93
CA SER A 598 -3.72 -12.38 -17.26
C SER A 598 -3.87 -10.86 -17.36
N ASP A 599 -3.70 -10.30 -18.56
CA ASP A 599 -4.06 -8.91 -18.91
C ASP A 599 -5.58 -8.72 -19.06
N ALA A 600 -6.38 -9.71 -18.69
CA ALA A 600 -7.82 -9.62 -18.81
C ALA A 600 -8.37 -8.53 -17.89
N ALA A 601 -9.29 -7.74 -18.42
CA ALA A 601 -10.03 -6.76 -17.64
C ALA A 601 -10.80 -7.46 -16.50
N ALA A 602 -10.40 -7.23 -15.24
CA ALA A 602 -10.98 -7.84 -14.07
C ALA A 602 -11.38 -6.77 -13.04
N VAL A 603 -12.44 -7.04 -12.26
CA VAL A 603 -12.83 -6.20 -11.13
C VAL A 603 -11.68 -6.16 -10.12
N GLN A 604 -11.28 -4.96 -9.74
CA GLN A 604 -10.17 -4.73 -8.81
C GLN A 604 -10.68 -4.74 -7.36
N ILE A 605 -10.36 -5.77 -6.61
CA ILE A 605 -10.67 -5.83 -5.17
C ILE A 605 -9.41 -5.45 -4.39
N MET A 606 -9.53 -4.53 -3.45
CA MET A 606 -8.39 -4.06 -2.68
C MET A 606 -8.77 -3.50 -1.31
N THR A 607 -7.78 -3.37 -0.43
CA THR A 607 -7.98 -2.64 0.82
C THR A 607 -7.92 -1.13 0.58
N VAL A 608 -8.51 -0.35 1.49
CA VAL A 608 -8.46 1.13 1.44
C VAL A 608 -7.02 1.64 1.37
N PHE A 609 -6.09 0.97 2.06
CA PHE A 609 -4.67 1.32 2.07
C PHE A 609 -4.01 1.20 0.69
N VAL A 610 -4.34 0.16 -0.06
CA VAL A 610 -3.86 -0.05 -1.43
C VAL A 610 -4.54 0.91 -2.40
N ALA A 611 -5.81 1.25 -2.16
CA ALA A 611 -6.59 2.15 -3.01
C ALA A 611 -6.12 3.62 -2.92
N LYS A 612 -5.32 4.00 -1.91
CA LYS A 612 -4.78 5.35 -1.80
C LYS A 612 -3.90 5.69 -3.01
N GLY A 613 -4.12 6.85 -3.61
CA GLY A 613 -3.46 7.28 -4.85
C GLY A 613 -4.19 6.83 -6.14
N LEU A 614 -4.91 5.68 -6.11
CA LEU A 614 -5.63 5.16 -7.27
C LEU A 614 -6.97 5.87 -7.51
N GLN A 615 -7.56 5.61 -8.69
CA GLN A 615 -8.89 6.11 -9.06
C GLN A 615 -9.56 5.13 -10.04
N PHE A 616 -10.89 5.01 -9.93
CA PHE A 616 -11.68 4.10 -10.74
C PHE A 616 -12.98 4.76 -11.19
N PRO A 617 -13.49 4.46 -12.38
CA PRO A 617 -14.80 4.95 -12.82
C PRO A 617 -15.91 4.67 -11.80
N ILE A 618 -15.95 3.46 -11.26
CA ILE A 618 -17.01 2.98 -10.36
C ILE A 618 -16.38 2.29 -9.14
N VAL A 619 -16.82 2.66 -7.94
CA VAL A 619 -16.29 2.13 -6.67
C VAL A 619 -17.43 1.54 -5.84
N TYR A 620 -17.24 0.31 -5.36
CA TYR A 620 -18.13 -0.40 -4.44
C TYR A 620 -17.53 -0.45 -3.04
N LEU A 621 -18.33 -0.07 -2.02
CA LEU A 621 -17.93 -0.03 -0.60
C LEU A 621 -18.87 -0.92 0.23
N PRO A 622 -18.70 -2.26 0.18
CA PRO A 622 -19.66 -3.19 0.75
C PRO A 622 -19.73 -3.16 2.28
N PHE A 623 -18.65 -2.81 2.99
CA PHE A 623 -18.55 -2.94 4.45
C PHE A 623 -18.05 -1.68 5.17
N ALA A 624 -17.99 -0.51 4.52
CA ALA A 624 -17.53 0.74 5.12
C ALA A 624 -18.43 1.23 6.30
N PHE A 625 -19.63 0.66 6.45
CA PHE A 625 -20.55 0.93 7.55
C PHE A 625 -20.20 0.19 8.84
N ASN A 626 -19.34 -0.84 8.81
CA ASN A 626 -19.12 -1.74 9.94
C ASN A 626 -17.62 -1.73 10.34
N ARG A 627 -17.39 -1.59 11.65
CA ARG A 627 -16.03 -1.63 12.20
C ARG A 627 -15.98 -2.33 13.55
N ASN A 628 -15.32 -3.47 13.60
CA ASN A 628 -15.04 -4.17 14.84
C ASN A 628 -13.85 -3.51 15.57
N VAL A 629 -14.10 -3.01 16.78
CA VAL A 629 -13.09 -2.37 17.63
C VAL A 629 -12.57 -3.38 18.64
N ARG A 630 -11.31 -3.73 18.53
CA ARG A 630 -10.60 -4.61 19.46
C ARG A 630 -9.60 -3.80 20.27
N SER A 631 -9.35 -4.23 21.50
CA SER A 631 -8.26 -3.70 22.32
C SER A 631 -7.03 -4.60 22.15
N ASP A 632 -5.98 -4.04 21.59
CA ASP A 632 -4.70 -4.72 21.45
C ASP A 632 -3.91 -4.68 22.76
N ASP A 633 -2.91 -5.54 22.89
CA ASP A 633 -2.07 -5.59 24.08
C ASP A 633 -1.17 -4.36 24.20
N ILE A 634 -0.62 -3.92 23.08
CA ILE A 634 0.20 -2.72 22.93
C ILE A 634 -0.66 -1.64 22.25
N LEU A 635 -0.69 -0.42 22.81
CA LEU A 635 -1.51 0.66 22.28
C LEU A 635 -0.65 1.86 21.90
N LEU A 636 -0.80 2.27 20.65
CA LEU A 636 -0.28 3.54 20.15
C LEU A 636 -1.34 4.64 20.38
N TYR A 637 -0.94 5.76 20.95
CA TYR A 637 -1.83 6.91 21.21
C TYR A 637 -1.01 8.19 21.38
N HIS A 638 -1.69 9.34 21.39
CA HIS A 638 -1.08 10.62 21.69
C HIS A 638 -1.56 11.14 23.03
N ASP A 639 -0.61 11.65 23.83
CA ASP A 639 -0.85 12.34 25.08
C ASP A 639 -0.35 13.78 24.92
N ASP A 640 -1.28 14.74 24.89
CA ASP A 640 -1.00 16.15 24.61
C ASP A 640 -0.08 16.37 23.37
N GLY A 641 -0.41 15.67 22.28
CA GLY A 641 0.34 15.71 21.01
C GLY A 641 1.67 14.96 21.02
N THR A 642 2.02 14.30 22.13
CA THR A 642 3.19 13.42 22.22
C THR A 642 2.82 11.99 21.85
N ARG A 643 3.54 11.42 20.88
CA ARG A 643 3.36 10.03 20.43
C ARG A 643 3.84 9.07 21.54
N CYS A 644 2.95 8.22 22.02
CA CYS A 644 3.17 7.30 23.13
C CYS A 644 2.83 5.85 22.75
N LEU A 645 3.64 4.91 23.20
CA LEU A 645 3.40 3.49 23.06
C LEU A 645 3.19 2.87 24.45
N TYR A 646 1.94 2.50 24.75
CA TYR A 646 1.63 1.82 26.00
C TYR A 646 1.95 0.32 25.87
N ILE A 647 2.91 -0.11 26.66
CA ILE A 647 3.44 -1.48 26.67
C ILE A 647 3.13 -2.24 27.97
N GLY A 648 2.40 -1.64 28.90
CA GLY A 648 2.12 -2.22 30.23
C GLY A 648 1.22 -3.46 30.25
N GLY A 649 0.66 -3.87 29.09
CA GLY A 649 -0.22 -5.04 28.98
C GLY A 649 -1.67 -4.75 29.35
N LYS A 650 -2.52 -5.78 29.30
CA LYS A 650 -3.97 -5.65 29.51
C LYS A 650 -4.38 -5.43 30.97
N ASP A 651 -3.52 -5.77 31.91
CA ASP A 651 -3.82 -5.77 33.34
C ASP A 651 -3.54 -4.42 34.05
N GLY A 652 -3.31 -3.35 33.30
CA GLY A 652 -2.86 -2.03 33.79
C GLY A 652 -3.92 -1.17 34.52
N GLY A 653 -5.04 -1.74 34.96
CA GLY A 653 -6.01 -1.09 35.83
C GLY A 653 -6.63 0.21 35.30
N ALA A 654 -6.65 1.28 36.10
CA ALA A 654 -7.23 2.56 35.69
C ALA A 654 -6.45 3.26 34.57
N GLN A 655 -5.12 3.21 34.62
CA GLN A 655 -4.26 3.81 33.62
C GLN A 655 -4.50 3.19 32.23
N ARG A 656 -4.57 1.86 32.16
CA ARG A 656 -4.89 1.15 30.92
C ARG A 656 -6.23 1.58 30.34
N ARG A 657 -7.28 1.72 31.17
CA ARG A 657 -8.61 2.18 30.72
C ARG A 657 -8.57 3.59 30.11
N THR A 658 -7.80 4.50 30.70
CA THR A 658 -7.61 5.86 30.16
C THR A 658 -6.95 5.81 28.80
N VAL A 659 -5.84 5.07 28.65
CA VAL A 659 -5.11 4.90 27.38
C VAL A 659 -5.98 4.23 26.31
N GLU A 660 -6.76 3.20 26.68
CA GLU A 660 -7.73 2.58 25.77
C GLU A 660 -8.80 3.56 25.29
N GLY A 661 -9.21 4.49 26.15
CA GLY A 661 -10.12 5.58 25.78
C GLY A 661 -9.51 6.47 24.69
N LEU A 662 -8.29 6.94 24.90
CA LEU A 662 -7.56 7.78 23.92
C LEU A 662 -7.31 7.03 22.60
N ASN A 663 -6.75 5.82 22.65
CA ASN A 663 -6.50 5.00 21.47
C ASN A 663 -7.79 4.73 20.68
N ARG A 664 -8.93 4.47 21.38
CA ARG A 664 -10.22 4.23 20.72
C ARG A 664 -10.72 5.46 19.99
N VAL A 665 -10.56 6.65 20.54
CA VAL A 665 -10.93 7.91 19.90
C VAL A 665 -10.08 8.14 18.67
N GLU A 666 -8.76 8.04 18.78
CA GLU A 666 -7.84 8.20 17.63
C GLU A 666 -8.12 7.19 16.53
N ALA A 667 -8.30 5.94 16.89
CA ALA A 667 -8.64 4.89 15.95
C ALA A 667 -10.02 5.12 15.28
N ALA A 668 -10.98 5.76 15.99
CA ALA A 668 -12.24 6.18 15.39
C ALA A 668 -12.01 7.32 14.37
N HIS A 669 -11.11 8.26 14.67
CA HIS A 669 -10.73 9.34 13.77
C HIS A 669 -10.04 8.81 12.51
N ASP A 670 -9.12 7.85 12.64
CA ASP A 670 -8.47 7.17 11.51
C ASP A 670 -9.47 6.49 10.59
N ASN A 671 -10.48 5.84 11.15
CA ASN A 671 -11.53 5.18 10.35
C ASN A 671 -12.40 6.18 9.56
N LEU A 672 -12.62 7.41 10.06
CA LEU A 672 -13.26 8.44 9.26
C LEU A 672 -12.39 8.84 8.04
N ARG A 673 -11.09 8.97 8.24
CA ARG A 673 -10.16 9.26 7.15
C ARG A 673 -10.07 8.11 6.14
N LEU A 674 -10.07 6.86 6.61
CA LEU A 674 -10.19 5.68 5.73
C LEU A 674 -11.47 5.72 4.90
N THR A 675 -12.62 6.05 5.51
CA THR A 675 -13.89 6.18 4.80
C THR A 675 -13.85 7.32 3.76
N TYR A 676 -13.25 8.48 4.10
CA TYR A 676 -13.05 9.57 3.18
C TYR A 676 -12.18 9.15 1.98
N VAL A 677 -11.07 8.46 2.22
CA VAL A 677 -10.21 7.94 1.15
C VAL A 677 -11.00 7.02 0.24
N ALA A 678 -11.76 6.07 0.78
CA ALA A 678 -12.54 5.11 0.00
C ALA A 678 -13.60 5.81 -0.87
N LEU A 679 -14.38 6.73 -0.32
CA LEU A 679 -15.41 7.49 -1.03
C LEU A 679 -14.84 8.34 -2.17
N THR A 680 -13.63 8.86 -2.02
CA THR A 680 -12.98 9.77 -2.97
C THR A 680 -12.15 9.05 -4.06
N ARG A 681 -12.25 7.71 -4.17
CA ARG A 681 -11.57 6.98 -5.26
C ARG A 681 -12.35 6.96 -6.55
N ALA A 682 -13.65 7.22 -6.50
CA ALA A 682 -14.55 7.12 -7.64
C ALA A 682 -14.46 8.35 -8.57
N GLN A 683 -14.58 8.08 -9.86
CA GLN A 683 -14.69 9.13 -10.88
C GLN A 683 -16.13 9.49 -11.20
N SER A 684 -17.04 8.51 -11.28
CA SER A 684 -18.44 8.75 -11.68
C SER A 684 -19.47 8.17 -10.73
N GLN A 685 -19.20 7.02 -10.10
CA GLN A 685 -20.19 6.39 -9.22
C GLN A 685 -19.57 5.72 -7.98
N VAL A 686 -20.24 5.91 -6.83
CA VAL A 686 -20.00 5.16 -5.58
C VAL A 686 -21.24 4.37 -5.24
N VAL A 687 -21.07 3.08 -4.90
CA VAL A 687 -22.12 2.21 -4.37
C VAL A 687 -21.69 1.71 -3.01
N ALA A 688 -22.40 2.08 -1.96
CA ALA A 688 -22.11 1.68 -0.59
C ALA A 688 -23.28 0.94 0.03
N TRP A 689 -22.99 0.10 1.03
CA TRP A 689 -24.01 -0.60 1.81
C TRP A 689 -24.07 -0.08 3.22
N TRP A 690 -25.24 -0.26 3.82
CA TRP A 690 -25.48 -0.15 5.25
C TRP A 690 -26.32 -1.32 5.73
N ALA A 691 -25.98 -1.86 6.92
CA ALA A 691 -26.76 -2.92 7.57
C ALA A 691 -26.68 -2.82 9.09
N PRO A 692 -27.71 -3.26 9.83
CA PRO A 692 -27.81 -3.11 11.29
C PRO A 692 -27.02 -4.19 12.04
N THR A 693 -25.68 -4.13 12.04
CA THR A 693 -24.81 -5.02 12.81
C THR A 693 -24.55 -4.49 14.22
N PHE A 694 -23.92 -5.31 15.05
CA PHE A 694 -23.47 -4.89 16.38
C PHE A 694 -22.42 -3.78 16.30
N ASP A 695 -21.51 -3.87 15.35
CA ASP A 695 -20.35 -2.98 15.18
C ASP A 695 -20.59 -1.82 14.19
N GLU A 696 -21.78 -1.70 13.58
CA GLU A 696 -22.10 -0.60 12.64
C GLU A 696 -22.00 0.77 13.31
N VAL A 697 -22.24 0.84 14.62
CA VAL A 697 -22.15 2.06 15.42
C VAL A 697 -20.76 2.70 15.39
N ASN A 698 -19.71 1.93 15.07
CA ASN A 698 -18.33 2.35 15.01
C ASN A 698 -17.85 2.63 13.56
N GLY A 699 -18.60 2.19 12.56
CA GLY A 699 -18.22 2.31 11.15
C GLY A 699 -18.23 3.74 10.66
N GLY A 700 -17.22 4.14 9.88
CA GLY A 700 -17.06 5.51 9.41
C GLY A 700 -18.24 5.98 8.55
N LEU A 701 -18.74 5.14 7.66
CA LEU A 701 -19.92 5.48 6.83
C LEU A 701 -21.19 5.63 7.68
N SER A 702 -21.43 4.77 8.68
CA SER A 702 -22.52 4.91 9.63
C SER A 702 -22.44 6.23 10.40
N ARG A 703 -21.27 6.57 10.89
CA ARG A 703 -21.04 7.80 11.65
C ARG A 703 -21.26 9.04 10.79
N LEU A 704 -20.88 9.01 9.51
CA LEU A 704 -21.09 10.11 8.56
C LEU A 704 -22.56 10.26 8.17
N LEU A 705 -23.30 9.19 7.95
CA LEU A 705 -24.69 9.23 7.44
C LEU A 705 -25.74 9.08 8.54
N ARG A 706 -25.60 8.08 9.42
CA ARG A 706 -26.58 7.81 10.47
C ARG A 706 -26.33 8.59 11.75
N GLY A 707 -25.06 8.82 12.08
CA GLY A 707 -24.61 9.49 13.31
C GLY A 707 -24.87 10.99 13.33
N ARG A 708 -25.16 11.63 12.20
CA ARG A 708 -25.41 13.06 12.07
C ARG A 708 -26.50 13.37 11.05
N ARG A 709 -26.77 14.65 10.83
CA ARG A 709 -27.80 15.17 9.91
C ARG A 709 -27.15 16.15 8.91
N PRO A 710 -27.79 16.40 7.75
CA PRO A 710 -27.34 17.44 6.83
C PRO A 710 -27.08 18.78 7.55
N GLY A 711 -25.97 19.43 7.24
CA GLY A 711 -25.54 20.69 7.86
C GLY A 711 -24.83 20.58 9.21
N GLN A 712 -24.73 19.41 9.82
CA GLN A 712 -23.92 19.22 11.02
C GLN A 712 -22.44 18.95 10.64
N SER A 713 -21.50 19.66 11.24
CA SER A 713 -20.06 19.52 10.96
C SER A 713 -19.40 18.42 11.82
N GLN A 714 -19.81 18.30 13.07
CA GLN A 714 -19.21 17.33 13.99
C GLN A 714 -19.68 15.91 13.69
N VAL A 715 -18.73 15.00 13.46
CA VAL A 715 -18.99 13.56 13.30
C VAL A 715 -18.78 12.87 14.64
N PRO A 716 -19.80 12.16 15.17
CA PRO A 716 -19.65 11.51 16.50
C PRO A 716 -18.63 10.35 16.42
N ASP A 717 -17.96 10.07 17.54
CA ASP A 717 -17.04 8.93 17.62
C ASP A 717 -17.76 7.59 17.56
N ARG A 718 -19.03 7.57 17.90
CA ARG A 718 -19.90 6.41 17.86
C ARG A 718 -21.34 6.81 17.61
N CYS A 719 -22.08 6.02 16.82
CA CYS A 719 -23.52 6.22 16.63
C CYS A 719 -24.34 5.73 17.84
N THR A 720 -25.59 6.22 17.95
CA THR A 720 -26.57 5.69 18.90
C THR A 720 -26.86 4.22 18.57
N PRO A 721 -26.78 3.30 19.54
CA PRO A 721 -27.09 1.89 19.32
C PRO A 721 -28.60 1.63 19.15
N ARG A 722 -28.93 0.48 18.56
CA ARG A 722 -30.31 -0.09 18.49
C ARG A 722 -31.34 0.82 17.84
N VAL A 723 -31.18 1.10 16.57
CA VAL A 723 -32.19 1.75 15.72
C VAL A 723 -33.00 0.71 14.97
N THR A 724 -34.28 1.00 14.69
CA THR A 724 -35.11 0.20 13.76
C THR A 724 -34.74 0.51 12.31
N ASP A 725 -35.15 -0.32 11.37
CA ASP A 725 -34.92 -0.09 9.94
C ASP A 725 -35.58 1.20 9.45
N GLU A 726 -36.79 1.50 9.96
CA GLU A 726 -37.55 2.72 9.64
C GLU A 726 -36.81 3.97 10.16
N GLN A 727 -36.28 3.89 11.38
CA GLN A 727 -35.51 5.00 11.97
C GLN A 727 -34.23 5.27 11.17
N ALA A 728 -33.51 4.22 10.78
CA ALA A 728 -32.31 4.35 9.96
C ALA A 728 -32.65 4.91 8.57
N TRP A 729 -33.69 4.36 7.93
CA TRP A 729 -34.15 4.81 6.63
C TRP A 729 -34.57 6.28 6.64
N ALA A 730 -35.33 6.71 7.65
CA ALA A 730 -35.76 8.11 7.79
C ALA A 730 -34.57 9.08 7.88
N VAL A 731 -33.43 8.66 8.46
CA VAL A 731 -32.21 9.46 8.48
C VAL A 731 -31.57 9.52 7.11
N PHE A 732 -31.47 8.37 6.41
CA PHE A 732 -30.86 8.32 5.07
C PHE A 732 -31.69 9.10 4.04
N ALA A 733 -33.01 9.06 4.13
CA ALA A 733 -33.92 9.85 3.30
C ALA A 733 -33.71 11.37 3.46
N GLN A 734 -33.28 11.86 4.64
CA GLN A 734 -32.91 13.27 4.82
C GLN A 734 -31.67 13.63 4.02
N TRP A 735 -30.68 12.74 3.94
CA TRP A 735 -29.50 12.95 3.12
C TRP A 735 -29.83 12.92 1.64
N GLU A 736 -30.69 11.99 1.20
CA GLU A 736 -31.16 11.93 -0.19
C GLU A 736 -31.89 13.22 -0.57
N ALA A 737 -32.82 13.70 0.27
CA ALA A 737 -33.54 14.94 0.07
C ALA A 737 -32.62 16.18 0.01
N ALA A 738 -31.47 16.13 0.68
CA ALA A 738 -30.48 17.19 0.65
C ALA A 738 -29.52 17.11 -0.58
N GLY A 739 -29.68 16.10 -1.46
CA GLY A 739 -28.83 15.86 -2.62
C GLY A 739 -27.64 14.93 -2.36
N GLY A 740 -27.64 14.21 -1.25
CA GLY A 740 -26.70 13.16 -0.89
C GLY A 740 -26.91 11.84 -1.63
N PRO A 741 -26.64 10.69 -0.98
CA PRO A 741 -26.80 9.37 -1.62
C PRO A 741 -28.26 9.07 -1.93
N SER A 742 -28.51 8.46 -3.11
CA SER A 742 -29.80 7.83 -3.41
C SER A 742 -29.94 6.57 -2.56
N VAL A 743 -31.07 6.45 -1.85
CA VAL A 743 -31.31 5.37 -0.88
C VAL A 743 -32.15 4.25 -1.52
N GLU A 744 -31.61 3.05 -1.55
CA GLU A 744 -32.28 1.90 -2.13
C GLU A 744 -32.21 0.68 -1.20
N GLU A 745 -33.19 -0.21 -1.28
CA GLU A 745 -33.17 -1.45 -0.53
C GLU A 745 -32.18 -2.44 -1.18
N SER A 746 -31.38 -3.11 -0.36
CA SER A 746 -30.46 -4.16 -0.80
C SER A 746 -31.26 -5.45 -1.02
N VAL A 747 -31.58 -5.71 -2.28
CA VAL A 747 -32.26 -6.93 -2.73
C VAL A 747 -31.42 -7.56 -3.82
N ILE A 748 -31.07 -8.84 -3.64
CA ILE A 748 -30.30 -9.59 -4.62
C ILE A 748 -31.13 -9.69 -5.91
N GLY A 749 -30.67 -9.02 -6.97
CA GLY A 749 -31.31 -9.08 -8.28
C GLY A 749 -31.19 -10.47 -8.92
N ALA A 750 -31.99 -10.72 -9.96
CA ALA A 750 -31.82 -11.93 -10.78
C ALA A 750 -30.39 -11.98 -11.32
N ARG A 751 -29.72 -13.11 -11.13
CA ARG A 751 -28.37 -13.32 -11.67
C ARG A 751 -28.46 -13.32 -13.20
N SER A 752 -28.02 -12.22 -13.84
CA SER A 752 -27.75 -12.21 -15.27
C SER A 752 -26.48 -13.04 -15.47
N SER A 753 -26.61 -14.21 -16.09
CA SER A 753 -25.42 -14.94 -16.55
C SER A 753 -24.78 -14.11 -17.64
N LEU A 754 -23.60 -13.57 -17.41
CA LEU A 754 -22.77 -13.08 -18.51
C LEU A 754 -22.52 -14.25 -19.44
N GLU A 755 -22.86 -14.08 -20.74
CA GLU A 755 -22.51 -15.09 -21.75
C GLU A 755 -21.01 -15.36 -21.62
N LYS A 756 -20.66 -16.64 -21.45
CA LYS A 756 -19.25 -17.03 -21.50
C LYS A 756 -18.69 -16.55 -22.83
N PRO A 757 -17.53 -15.88 -22.84
CA PRO A 757 -16.92 -15.52 -24.10
C PRO A 757 -16.83 -16.77 -24.95
N VAL A 758 -17.38 -16.69 -26.18
CA VAL A 758 -17.33 -17.79 -27.14
C VAL A 758 -15.87 -18.15 -27.29
N PRO A 759 -15.47 -19.43 -27.15
CA PRO A 759 -14.10 -19.82 -27.37
C PRO A 759 -13.68 -19.35 -28.74
N VAL A 760 -12.65 -18.51 -28.82
CA VAL A 760 -12.10 -18.09 -30.12
C VAL A 760 -11.64 -19.36 -30.84
N PRO A 761 -12.26 -19.78 -31.92
CA PRO A 761 -11.84 -20.98 -32.62
C PRO A 761 -10.50 -20.71 -33.32
N GLY A 762 -9.52 -21.55 -33.02
CA GLY A 762 -8.29 -21.65 -33.78
C GLY A 762 -7.07 -20.93 -33.20
N PHE A 763 -6.63 -21.30 -31.98
CA PHE A 763 -5.21 -21.12 -31.66
C PHE A 763 -4.41 -22.19 -32.43
N GLU A 764 -3.77 -21.80 -33.52
CA GLU A 764 -2.75 -22.62 -34.16
C GLU A 764 -1.40 -22.35 -33.51
N VAL A 765 -0.73 -23.43 -33.11
CA VAL A 765 0.65 -23.34 -32.63
C VAL A 765 1.53 -23.04 -33.86
N ARG A 766 2.09 -21.84 -33.92
CA ARG A 766 3.11 -21.52 -34.91
C ARG A 766 4.36 -22.34 -34.60
N HIS A 767 4.69 -23.27 -35.46
CA HIS A 767 5.95 -24.01 -35.36
C HIS A 767 7.10 -23.13 -35.84
N PHE A 768 8.11 -23.01 -34.97
CA PHE A 768 9.33 -22.27 -35.29
C PHE A 768 10.22 -23.18 -36.19
N HIS A 769 10.32 -22.89 -37.49
CA HIS A 769 11.09 -23.70 -38.45
C HIS A 769 12.48 -23.11 -38.75
N ARG A 770 12.79 -21.92 -38.21
CA ARG A 770 14.08 -21.29 -38.49
C ARG A 770 15.14 -21.92 -37.60
N ARG A 771 16.22 -22.41 -38.19
CA ARG A 771 17.44 -22.78 -37.44
C ARG A 771 18.04 -21.53 -36.81
N ILE A 772 18.11 -21.51 -35.47
CA ILE A 772 18.84 -20.47 -34.74
C ILE A 772 20.32 -20.79 -34.85
N ASP A 773 21.09 -19.88 -35.42
CA ASP A 773 22.54 -19.97 -35.39
C ASP A 773 23.01 -19.72 -33.97
N THR A 774 23.50 -20.74 -33.31
CA THR A 774 24.03 -20.71 -31.92
C THR A 774 25.55 -20.60 -31.90
N THR A 775 26.21 -20.41 -33.05
CA THR A 775 27.67 -20.34 -33.16
C THR A 775 28.24 -18.99 -32.71
N TRP A 776 27.39 -17.93 -32.70
CA TRP A 776 27.80 -16.61 -32.23
C TRP A 776 27.43 -16.39 -30.76
N ARG A 777 28.32 -15.71 -30.04
CA ARG A 777 28.07 -15.24 -28.68
C ARG A 777 28.22 -13.74 -28.63
N ARG A 778 27.28 -13.06 -27.98
CA ARG A 778 27.44 -11.67 -27.62
C ARG A 778 28.28 -11.62 -26.36
N THR A 779 29.47 -11.04 -26.44
CA THR A 779 30.38 -10.87 -25.30
C THR A 779 30.76 -9.41 -25.15
N SER A 780 31.14 -9.01 -23.93
CA SER A 780 31.67 -7.68 -23.66
C SER A 780 33.21 -7.69 -23.82
N TYR A 781 33.80 -6.52 -24.04
CA TYR A 781 35.27 -6.36 -24.04
C TYR A 781 35.90 -6.92 -22.77
N SER A 782 35.26 -6.71 -21.60
CA SER A 782 35.72 -7.22 -20.31
C SER A 782 35.75 -8.75 -20.20
N ASP A 783 34.80 -9.44 -20.85
CA ASP A 783 34.81 -10.91 -20.89
C ASP A 783 35.88 -11.48 -21.82
N LEU A 784 36.16 -10.77 -22.91
CA LEU A 784 37.25 -11.15 -23.82
C LEU A 784 38.63 -11.00 -23.12
N VAL A 785 38.83 -9.95 -22.36
CA VAL A 785 40.08 -9.71 -21.61
C VAL A 785 40.27 -10.76 -20.51
N ARG A 786 39.22 -11.10 -19.73
CA ARG A 786 39.30 -12.17 -18.73
C ARG A 786 39.64 -13.54 -19.31
N GLY A 787 39.14 -13.80 -20.53
CA GLY A 787 39.46 -15.05 -21.24
C GLY A 787 40.91 -15.11 -21.75
N SER A 788 41.56 -13.98 -22.01
CA SER A 788 42.94 -13.93 -22.46
C SER A 788 43.99 -13.97 -21.32
N GLU A 789 43.63 -13.54 -20.11
CA GLU A 789 44.50 -13.63 -18.94
C GLU A 789 44.65 -15.06 -18.37
N ALA A 790 43.78 -15.97 -18.72
CA ALA A 790 43.82 -17.36 -18.27
C ALA A 790 44.82 -18.26 -19.09
N VAL A 791 45.50 -17.73 -20.09
CA VAL A 791 46.39 -18.52 -20.99
C VAL A 791 47.89 -18.25 -20.76
N THR A 792 48.27 -17.40 -19.86
CA THR A 792 49.69 -17.05 -19.67
C THR A 792 50.21 -17.40 -18.30
N VAL A 793 50.13 -18.67 -17.87
CA VAL A 793 51.05 -19.20 -16.86
C VAL A 793 51.26 -20.70 -17.11
N THR A 794 52.09 -21.10 -18.06
CA THR A 794 52.92 -22.31 -17.97
C THR A 794 54.10 -22.16 -18.90
N SER A 795 55.20 -21.70 -18.38
CA SER A 795 56.56 -22.13 -18.76
C SER A 795 57.47 -21.92 -17.58
#